data_6f94b75090e1cac2fe9db6e8bb65cc2f
#
_entry.id   6f94b75090e1cac2fe9db6e8bb65cc2f
#
_cell.length_a   1.000
_cell.length_b   1.000
_cell.length_c   1.000
_cell.angle_alpha   90.00
_cell.angle_beta   90.00
_cell.angle_gamma   90.00
#
_symmetry.space_group_name_H-M   'P 1'
#
loop_
_entity.id
_entity.type
_entity.pdbx_description
1 polymer ?
#
loop_
_entity_poly.entity_id
_entity_poly.type
_entity_poly.pdbx_seq_one_letter_code
_entity_poly.pdbx_strand_id
1 'polypeptide(L)'
;MEDAHCKAVDEVLSYFNVDKDRGLTTDQVKRYQEKYGPNELPTEEGKSIWQLVLEQFDDLLVKILLLAAIISFVLALFEEHDDQLTAFVEPFVILLILIANAIVGVWQERNAEDAIEALKEYEPEMGKVVRSDKSGVQKIRAKEIVPGDIVEISVGDKIPADIRLIKIFSTTLRIDQSILTGESVSVIKHTDPIPDPRAVNQDKKNILFSGTNVAAGKARGVVMGTGLNTAIGKIRTEMSETEEIKTPLQQKLDEFGEQLSKVISVICVAVWAINIGHFNDPAHGGSWIKGAVYYFKIAVALAVAAIPEGLPAVITTCLALGTRRMAKKNAIVRSLPSVETLGCTSVICSDKTGTLTTNQMSVSRMFIFEKIEGSDSSFLEFEITGSTYEPIGDVFLRGQKIKGADFETLHEIGTICIMCNDSAIDFNEFKQAFEKVGEATETALIVLAEKLNPFSVPKSALDRRTSAIIVRQDMETKWKKEFTLEFSRDRKSMSSYCVPLKSTRLGTGPKLFVKGAPEGVLERCTHARIGSTKVPLNATLKNRILDLTRQYGTGRDTLRCLALATADNPMKPEEMDLGDSTKFYTYEVGLTFVGVVGMLDPPRKEVFDSIVRCRAAGIRVIVITGDNKSTAEAICRRIGVFGEEEDTTGKSYSGREFDDLPVSEQKSACARARLFSRVEPAHKSKIVEYLQSMNEISAMTGDGVNDAPALKKAEIGIAMGSGTAVAKSAAEMVLADDNFSTIVSAVEEGRAIYNNMKQFIRYLISSNIGEVVSIFLTAALGLPEALIPVQLLWVNLVTDGLPATALGFNPPDLDIMEKPPRKSDEGLISGWLFFRYMAIGGYVGAATVGAAAWWFMFSPEGPQLTYYQVTHHLQCIGGGPEFKGVDCHVFHDPHPMTMALSVLVTIEMLNAMNSLSENQSLITMPPWSNLWLIASMALSFTLHFVILHIEILSTVFQVTPLNGDEWITVMKFSIPVVLLDETLKFTARKITDVGPVVNERK
;
A
#
# COMPACT_ATOMS: atom_id res chain seq x y z
N MET A 1 -11.88 29.87 -19.07
CA MET A 1 -12.67 31.13 -18.84
C MET A 1 -12.33 31.62 -17.44
N GLU A 2 -11.58 32.71 -17.36
CA GLU A 2 -11.06 33.19 -16.05
C GLU A 2 -12.08 34.03 -15.27
N ASP A 3 -13.05 34.58 -15.93
CA ASP A 3 -14.10 35.43 -15.36
C ASP A 3 -15.45 34.71 -15.13
N ALA A 4 -15.43 33.38 -15.08
CA ALA A 4 -16.65 32.57 -14.90
C ALA A 4 -17.43 32.90 -13.62
N HIS A 5 -16.76 33.38 -12.57
CA HIS A 5 -17.41 33.80 -11.33
C HIS A 5 -18.26 35.08 -11.47
N CYS A 6 -17.97 35.91 -12.44
CA CYS A 6 -18.75 37.15 -12.73
C CYS A 6 -19.94 36.89 -13.64
N LYS A 7 -19.98 35.78 -14.33
CA LYS A 7 -20.97 35.43 -15.33
C LYS A 7 -22.14 34.65 -14.71
N ALA A 8 -23.32 34.86 -15.28
CA ALA A 8 -24.47 34.04 -14.95
C ALA A 8 -24.25 32.59 -15.43
N VAL A 9 -24.96 31.62 -14.80
CA VAL A 9 -24.84 30.20 -15.16
C VAL A 9 -25.12 29.99 -16.66
N ASP A 10 -26.12 30.64 -17.23
CA ASP A 10 -26.48 30.49 -18.63
C ASP A 10 -25.38 31.00 -19.58
N GLU A 11 -24.70 32.09 -19.21
CA GLU A 11 -23.58 32.63 -19.97
C GLU A 11 -22.37 31.68 -20.00
N VAL A 12 -22.05 31.04 -18.89
CA VAL A 12 -20.96 30.07 -18.79
C VAL A 12 -21.28 28.81 -19.60
N LEU A 13 -22.50 28.31 -19.50
CA LEU A 13 -22.97 27.17 -20.30
C LEU A 13 -22.94 27.48 -21.81
N SER A 14 -23.33 28.68 -22.23
CA SER A 14 -23.25 29.10 -23.61
C SER A 14 -21.83 29.23 -24.13
N TYR A 15 -20.91 29.71 -23.29
CA TYR A 15 -19.50 29.80 -23.65
C TYR A 15 -18.90 28.45 -24.01
N PHE A 16 -19.21 27.40 -23.22
CA PHE A 16 -18.76 26.04 -23.46
C PHE A 16 -19.69 25.26 -24.41
N ASN A 17 -20.77 25.85 -24.86
CA ASN A 17 -21.78 25.23 -25.74
C ASN A 17 -22.23 23.84 -25.20
N VAL A 18 -22.62 23.80 -23.93
CA VAL A 18 -23.02 22.58 -23.22
C VAL A 18 -24.43 22.72 -22.62
N ASP A 19 -25.21 21.64 -22.69
CA ASP A 19 -26.51 21.53 -22.02
C ASP A 19 -26.29 21.04 -20.57
N LYS A 20 -26.87 21.75 -19.59
CA LYS A 20 -26.77 21.41 -18.17
C LYS A 20 -27.27 20.02 -17.79
N ASP A 21 -28.20 19.46 -18.56
CA ASP A 21 -28.84 18.17 -18.30
C ASP A 21 -28.22 17.02 -19.08
N ARG A 22 -27.71 17.27 -20.26
CA ARG A 22 -27.14 16.26 -21.17
C ARG A 22 -25.63 16.20 -21.17
N GLY A 23 -24.96 17.29 -20.84
CA GLY A 23 -23.51 17.40 -20.89
C GLY A 23 -22.94 17.50 -22.32
N LEU A 24 -21.63 17.33 -22.43
CA LEU A 24 -20.93 17.41 -23.71
C LEU A 24 -21.19 16.18 -24.60
N THR A 25 -21.24 16.41 -25.91
CA THR A 25 -21.27 15.34 -26.91
C THR A 25 -19.87 14.73 -27.06
N THR A 26 -19.78 13.52 -27.62
CA THR A 26 -18.51 12.82 -27.84
C THR A 26 -17.55 13.65 -28.72
N ASP A 27 -18.07 14.31 -29.74
CA ASP A 27 -17.28 15.16 -30.65
C ASP A 27 -16.75 16.42 -29.95
N GLN A 28 -17.56 17.02 -29.08
CA GLN A 28 -17.13 18.15 -28.25
C GLN A 28 -16.05 17.75 -27.25
N VAL A 29 -16.17 16.57 -26.62
CA VAL A 29 -15.15 16.03 -25.71
C VAL A 29 -13.82 15.88 -26.43
N LYS A 30 -13.79 15.30 -27.62
CA LYS A 30 -12.57 15.13 -28.41
C LYS A 30 -11.93 16.47 -28.78
N ARG A 31 -12.73 17.44 -29.25
CA ARG A 31 -12.25 18.78 -29.60
C ARG A 31 -11.65 19.50 -28.39
N TYR A 32 -12.29 19.40 -27.22
CA TYR A 32 -11.80 20.06 -26.01
C TYR A 32 -10.57 19.35 -25.43
N GLN A 33 -10.46 18.03 -25.56
CA GLN A 33 -9.22 17.32 -25.21
C GLN A 33 -8.02 17.77 -26.03
N GLU A 34 -8.20 17.97 -27.32
CA GLU A 34 -7.16 18.50 -28.23
C GLU A 34 -6.81 19.96 -27.90
N LYS A 35 -7.81 20.78 -27.58
CA LYS A 35 -7.64 22.20 -27.31
C LYS A 35 -7.01 22.50 -25.96
N TYR A 36 -7.45 21.82 -24.89
CA TYR A 36 -7.07 22.12 -23.51
C TYR A 36 -6.09 21.13 -22.89
N GLY A 37 -5.93 19.96 -23.48
CA GLY A 37 -5.07 18.92 -22.96
C GLY A 37 -5.68 18.12 -21.80
N PRO A 38 -4.92 17.18 -21.20
CA PRO A 38 -5.40 16.36 -20.09
C PRO A 38 -5.52 17.17 -18.80
N ASN A 39 -6.45 16.76 -17.93
CA ASN A 39 -6.64 17.33 -16.60
C ASN A 39 -5.69 16.70 -15.60
N GLU A 40 -4.42 16.96 -15.76
CA GLU A 40 -3.40 16.52 -14.82
C GLU A 40 -2.30 17.55 -14.70
N LEU A 41 -1.74 17.67 -13.51
CA LEU A 41 -0.56 18.47 -13.28
C LEU A 41 0.65 17.74 -13.88
N PRO A 42 1.59 18.43 -14.53
CA PRO A 42 2.78 17.79 -15.02
C PRO A 42 3.50 17.10 -13.87
N THR A 43 3.80 15.83 -14.05
CA THR A 43 4.64 15.10 -13.12
C THR A 43 6.02 15.74 -13.14
N GLU A 44 6.61 15.93 -11.96
CA GLU A 44 7.98 16.37 -11.84
C GLU A 44 8.87 15.44 -12.66
N GLU A 45 9.69 16.00 -13.54
CA GLU A 45 10.70 15.23 -14.25
C GLU A 45 11.61 14.60 -13.19
N GLY A 46 11.78 13.29 -13.25
CA GLY A 46 12.74 12.58 -12.42
C GLY A 46 14.14 13.19 -12.62
N LYS A 47 15.05 12.92 -11.70
CA LYS A 47 16.42 13.42 -11.79
C LYS A 47 17.02 13.11 -13.17
N SER A 48 17.75 14.06 -13.74
CA SER A 48 18.43 13.84 -14.99
C SER A 48 19.51 12.75 -14.84
N ILE A 49 19.84 12.06 -15.93
CA ILE A 49 20.89 11.04 -15.95
C ILE A 49 22.21 11.58 -15.40
N TRP A 50 22.53 12.83 -15.68
CA TRP A 50 23.75 13.48 -15.19
C TRP A 50 23.75 13.69 -13.68
N GLN A 51 22.60 14.04 -13.09
CA GLN A 51 22.46 14.14 -11.63
C GLN A 51 22.60 12.78 -10.96
N LEU A 52 22.02 11.74 -11.54
CA LEU A 52 22.17 10.37 -11.03
C LEU A 52 23.64 9.90 -11.09
N VAL A 53 24.34 10.21 -12.17
CA VAL A 53 25.78 9.90 -12.31
C VAL A 53 26.60 10.62 -11.24
N LEU A 54 26.34 11.91 -11.02
CA LEU A 54 27.05 12.70 -10.01
C LEU A 54 26.79 12.18 -8.58
N GLU A 55 25.58 11.74 -8.28
CA GLU A 55 25.25 11.14 -6.98
C GLU A 55 26.00 9.86 -6.71
N GLN A 56 26.34 9.08 -7.74
CA GLN A 56 27.14 7.85 -7.57
C GLN A 56 28.58 8.15 -7.09
N PHE A 57 29.09 9.35 -7.31
CA PHE A 57 30.43 9.77 -6.87
C PHE A 57 30.46 10.43 -5.49
N ASP A 58 29.31 10.59 -4.81
CA ASP A 58 29.25 11.21 -3.47
C ASP A 58 29.67 10.26 -2.35
N ASP A 59 29.80 8.95 -2.60
CA ASP A 59 30.26 7.99 -1.62
C ASP A 59 31.74 8.18 -1.29
N LEU A 60 32.09 8.13 -0.03
CA LEU A 60 33.48 8.26 0.44
C LEU A 60 34.40 7.19 -0.16
N LEU A 61 33.93 5.96 -0.29
CA LEU A 61 34.70 4.86 -0.90
C LEU A 61 34.97 5.11 -2.39
N VAL A 62 33.99 5.62 -3.12
CA VAL A 62 34.15 6.00 -4.52
C VAL A 62 35.14 7.15 -4.68
N LYS A 63 35.12 8.15 -3.78
CA LYS A 63 36.10 9.24 -3.75
C LYS A 63 37.52 8.73 -3.48
N ILE A 64 37.67 7.76 -2.60
CA ILE A 64 38.96 7.10 -2.32
C ILE A 64 39.48 6.38 -3.57
N LEU A 65 38.64 5.66 -4.27
CA LEU A 65 38.97 4.98 -5.52
C LEU A 65 39.37 5.96 -6.63
N LEU A 66 38.64 7.07 -6.75
CA LEU A 66 38.99 8.12 -7.71
C LEU A 66 40.36 8.74 -7.43
N LEU A 67 40.63 9.04 -6.15
CA LEU A 67 41.94 9.51 -5.71
C LEU A 67 43.02 8.50 -6.02
N ALA A 68 42.76 7.21 -5.76
CA ALA A 68 43.67 6.12 -6.06
C ALA A 68 43.96 6.02 -7.58
N ALA A 69 42.95 6.15 -8.41
CA ALA A 69 43.11 6.17 -9.87
C ALA A 69 43.98 7.33 -10.35
N ILE A 70 43.75 8.54 -9.81
CA ILE A 70 44.57 9.72 -10.14
C ILE A 70 46.04 9.53 -9.73
N ILE A 71 46.27 9.05 -8.51
CA ILE A 71 47.64 8.83 -7.99
C ILE A 71 48.35 7.77 -8.82
N SER A 72 47.68 6.64 -9.14
CA SER A 72 48.25 5.58 -9.98
C SER A 72 48.56 6.07 -11.40
N PHE A 73 47.72 6.92 -11.98
CA PHE A 73 47.96 7.52 -13.29
C PHE A 73 49.19 8.46 -13.29
N VAL A 74 49.30 9.32 -12.28
CA VAL A 74 50.45 10.23 -12.13
C VAL A 74 51.76 9.43 -11.96
N LEU A 75 51.73 8.38 -11.17
CA LEU A 75 52.89 7.52 -10.96
C LEU A 75 53.26 6.76 -12.24
N ALA A 76 52.29 6.32 -13.01
CA ALA A 76 52.54 5.66 -14.31
C ALA A 76 53.21 6.57 -15.33
N LEU A 77 52.90 7.88 -15.30
CA LEU A 77 53.58 8.89 -16.15
C LEU A 77 55.07 9.03 -15.87
N PHE A 78 55.47 8.80 -14.62
CA PHE A 78 56.88 8.94 -14.19
C PHE A 78 57.70 7.65 -14.32
N GLU A 79 57.07 6.52 -14.73
CA GLU A 79 57.81 5.26 -14.98
C GLU A 79 58.47 5.29 -16.36
N GLU A 80 59.85 5.18 -16.38
CA GLU A 80 60.69 5.28 -17.60
C GLU A 80 61.02 3.90 -18.18
N HIS A 81 60.09 2.94 -18.30
CA HIS A 81 60.45 1.61 -18.81
C HIS A 81 59.59 1.13 -19.97
N ASP A 82 60.01 0.10 -20.68
CA ASP A 82 59.37 -0.56 -21.83
C ASP A 82 57.95 -1.08 -21.57
N ASP A 83 57.51 -1.07 -20.27
CA ASP A 83 56.20 -1.50 -19.80
C ASP A 83 55.24 -0.30 -19.52
N GLN A 84 55.41 0.82 -20.21
CA GLN A 84 54.47 1.97 -20.01
C GLN A 84 53.00 1.60 -20.28
N LEU A 85 52.74 0.69 -21.22
CA LEU A 85 51.38 0.21 -21.49
C LEU A 85 50.81 -0.60 -20.32
N THR A 86 51.65 -1.42 -19.65
CA THR A 86 51.20 -2.17 -18.46
C THR A 86 51.07 -1.30 -17.22
N ALA A 87 51.83 -0.23 -17.08
CA ALA A 87 51.70 0.71 -16.00
C ALA A 87 50.37 1.50 -16.05
N PHE A 88 49.85 1.77 -17.23
CA PHE A 88 48.57 2.44 -17.40
C PHE A 88 47.34 1.53 -17.25
N VAL A 89 47.55 0.19 -17.21
CA VAL A 89 46.45 -0.77 -17.04
C VAL A 89 45.74 -0.60 -15.71
N GLU A 90 46.44 -0.38 -14.60
CA GLU A 90 45.84 -0.23 -13.27
C GLU A 90 44.97 1.02 -13.12
N PRO A 91 45.49 2.25 -13.45
CA PRO A 91 44.62 3.42 -13.45
C PRO A 91 43.41 3.28 -14.33
N PHE A 92 43.57 2.66 -15.50
CA PHE A 92 42.48 2.39 -16.44
C PHE A 92 41.47 1.41 -15.86
N VAL A 93 41.91 0.36 -15.20
CA VAL A 93 41.04 -0.61 -14.53
C VAL A 93 40.25 0.03 -13.40
N ILE A 94 40.90 0.82 -12.56
CA ILE A 94 40.19 1.54 -11.47
C ILE A 94 39.16 2.49 -12.04
N LEU A 95 39.48 3.23 -13.10
CA LEU A 95 38.54 4.09 -13.79
C LEU A 95 37.37 3.30 -14.39
N LEU A 96 37.66 2.15 -15.00
CA LEU A 96 36.63 1.24 -15.52
C LEU A 96 35.70 0.74 -14.40
N ILE A 97 36.24 0.41 -13.22
CA ILE A 97 35.49 0.02 -12.03
C ILE A 97 34.51 1.14 -11.64
N LEU A 98 35.00 2.38 -11.55
CA LEU A 98 34.17 3.53 -11.20
C LEU A 98 33.06 3.78 -12.21
N ILE A 99 33.36 3.69 -13.49
CA ILE A 99 32.38 3.86 -14.57
C ILE A 99 31.34 2.73 -14.52
N ALA A 100 31.76 1.48 -14.36
CA ALA A 100 30.84 0.36 -14.25
C ALA A 100 29.92 0.46 -13.03
N ASN A 101 30.47 0.85 -11.88
CA ASN A 101 29.69 1.09 -10.67
C ASN A 101 28.67 2.22 -10.87
N ALA A 102 29.08 3.32 -11.49
CA ALA A 102 28.18 4.43 -11.80
C ALA A 102 27.05 4.01 -12.75
N ILE A 103 27.37 3.26 -13.81
CA ILE A 103 26.38 2.74 -14.77
C ILE A 103 25.37 1.82 -14.08
N VAL A 104 25.85 0.87 -13.29
CA VAL A 104 24.99 -0.07 -12.56
C VAL A 104 24.10 0.67 -11.57
N GLY A 105 24.64 1.61 -10.79
CA GLY A 105 23.89 2.40 -9.84
C GLY A 105 22.81 3.26 -10.52
N VAL A 106 23.14 3.94 -11.61
CA VAL A 106 22.17 4.74 -12.39
C VAL A 106 21.06 3.86 -12.97
N TRP A 107 21.41 2.70 -13.52
CA TRP A 107 20.44 1.77 -14.09
C TRP A 107 19.47 1.24 -13.02
N GLN A 108 19.98 0.86 -11.85
CA GLN A 108 19.15 0.39 -10.74
C GLN A 108 18.23 1.48 -10.19
N GLU A 109 18.74 2.70 -9.99
CA GLU A 109 17.93 3.82 -9.52
C GLU A 109 16.83 4.19 -10.51
N ARG A 110 17.13 4.18 -11.80
CA ARG A 110 16.16 4.46 -12.85
C ARG A 110 15.05 3.41 -12.90
N ASN A 111 15.40 2.13 -12.78
CA ASN A 111 14.41 1.05 -12.69
C ASN A 111 13.53 1.16 -11.44
N ALA A 112 14.10 1.57 -10.31
CA ALA A 112 13.34 1.81 -9.08
C ALA A 112 12.36 2.97 -9.24
N GLU A 113 12.76 4.08 -9.85
CA GLU A 113 11.90 5.21 -10.15
C GLU A 113 10.76 4.83 -11.10
N ASP A 114 11.04 4.10 -12.17
CA ASP A 114 10.04 3.61 -13.12
C ASP A 114 9.02 2.68 -12.43
N ALA A 115 9.47 1.83 -11.53
CA ALA A 115 8.60 0.95 -10.75
C ALA A 115 7.70 1.74 -9.78
N ILE A 116 8.20 2.80 -9.16
CA ILE A 116 7.43 3.69 -8.28
C ILE A 116 6.37 4.46 -9.10
N GLU A 117 6.72 4.97 -10.27
CA GLU A 117 5.77 5.65 -11.15
C GLU A 117 4.65 4.72 -11.61
N ALA A 118 4.97 3.46 -11.93
CA ALA A 118 3.98 2.46 -12.29
C ALA A 118 2.96 2.21 -11.17
N LEU A 119 3.34 2.34 -9.90
CA LEU A 119 2.43 2.19 -8.77
C LEU A 119 1.38 3.30 -8.69
N LYS A 120 1.72 4.51 -9.10
CA LYS A 120 0.78 5.64 -9.09
C LYS A 120 -0.38 5.46 -10.06
N GLU A 121 -0.23 4.62 -11.09
CA GLU A 121 -1.28 4.29 -12.05
C GLU A 121 -2.36 3.36 -11.48
N TYR A 122 -2.08 2.61 -10.40
CA TYR A 122 -3.05 1.71 -9.77
C TYR A 122 -4.18 2.42 -9.03
N GLU A 123 -4.03 3.71 -8.72
CA GLU A 123 -5.04 4.51 -8.04
C GLU A 123 -5.37 5.78 -8.84
N PRO A 124 -6.15 5.68 -9.92
CA PRO A 124 -6.57 6.85 -10.66
C PRO A 124 -7.58 7.68 -9.86
N GLU A 125 -7.41 9.00 -9.87
CA GLU A 125 -8.44 9.91 -9.40
C GLU A 125 -9.64 9.81 -10.35
N MET A 126 -10.85 9.77 -9.77
CA MET A 126 -12.10 9.62 -10.50
C MET A 126 -12.98 10.83 -10.31
N GLY A 127 -13.72 11.18 -11.34
CA GLY A 127 -14.71 12.24 -11.32
C GLY A 127 -16.06 11.73 -11.85
N LYS A 128 -17.15 12.29 -11.37
CA LYS A 128 -18.50 11.97 -11.81
C LYS A 128 -18.94 13.00 -12.82
N VAL A 129 -19.18 12.61 -14.06
CA VAL A 129 -19.57 13.53 -15.13
C VAL A 129 -20.89 13.13 -15.76
N VAL A 130 -21.58 14.09 -16.35
CA VAL A 130 -22.76 13.88 -17.17
C VAL A 130 -22.40 14.20 -18.61
N ARG A 131 -22.46 13.21 -19.49
CA ARG A 131 -22.20 13.32 -20.93
C ARG A 131 -23.34 12.72 -21.72
N SER A 132 -23.50 13.19 -22.96
CA SER A 132 -24.62 12.78 -23.81
C SER A 132 -24.54 11.37 -24.39
N ASP A 133 -23.38 10.72 -24.32
CA ASP A 133 -23.14 9.35 -24.80
C ASP A 133 -23.84 8.28 -23.95
N LYS A 134 -24.04 8.56 -22.67
CA LYS A 134 -24.77 7.70 -21.73
C LYS A 134 -25.75 8.51 -20.90
N SER A 135 -26.91 7.95 -20.63
CA SER A 135 -27.86 8.58 -19.71
C SER A 135 -27.40 8.45 -18.26
N GLY A 136 -27.39 9.53 -17.52
CA GLY A 136 -27.05 9.58 -16.11
C GLY A 136 -25.59 9.93 -15.83
N VAL A 137 -25.22 9.83 -14.57
CA VAL A 137 -23.88 10.17 -14.08
C VAL A 137 -22.91 9.04 -14.38
N GLN A 138 -21.78 9.38 -15.02
CA GLN A 138 -20.71 8.44 -15.33
C GLN A 138 -19.52 8.72 -14.43
N LYS A 139 -18.84 7.66 -13.99
CA LYS A 139 -17.58 7.77 -13.26
C LYS A 139 -16.42 7.58 -14.25
N ILE A 140 -15.66 8.63 -14.48
CA ILE A 140 -14.50 8.62 -15.38
C ILE A 140 -13.24 9.00 -14.65
N ARG A 141 -12.08 8.73 -15.25
CA ARG A 141 -10.81 9.21 -14.70
C ARG A 141 -10.75 10.72 -14.74
N ALA A 142 -10.28 11.34 -13.66
CA ALA A 142 -10.19 12.80 -13.57
C ALA A 142 -9.36 13.42 -14.70
N LYS A 143 -8.33 12.74 -15.19
CA LYS A 143 -7.51 13.18 -16.32
C LYS A 143 -8.25 13.31 -17.64
N GLU A 144 -9.40 12.64 -17.79
CA GLU A 144 -10.24 12.69 -18.98
C GLU A 144 -11.28 13.82 -18.96
N ILE A 145 -11.39 14.53 -17.85
CA ILE A 145 -12.29 15.69 -17.71
C ILE A 145 -11.74 16.85 -18.52
N VAL A 146 -12.62 17.48 -19.27
CA VAL A 146 -12.30 18.64 -20.12
C VAL A 146 -13.13 19.86 -19.72
N PRO A 147 -12.65 21.10 -19.96
CA PRO A 147 -13.48 22.27 -19.74
C PRO A 147 -14.82 22.18 -20.50
N GLY A 148 -15.90 22.49 -19.81
CA GLY A 148 -17.25 22.33 -20.31
C GLY A 148 -17.98 21.07 -19.86
N ASP A 149 -17.28 20.09 -19.26
CA ASP A 149 -17.94 18.91 -18.66
C ASP A 149 -18.85 19.29 -17.50
N ILE A 150 -19.97 18.63 -17.39
CA ILE A 150 -20.88 18.78 -16.26
C ILE A 150 -20.49 17.74 -15.21
N VAL A 151 -20.03 18.22 -14.07
CA VAL A 151 -19.55 17.37 -12.97
C VAL A 151 -20.53 17.40 -11.82
N GLU A 152 -20.83 16.23 -11.26
CA GLU A 152 -21.61 16.07 -10.05
C GLU A 152 -20.69 15.73 -8.87
N ILE A 153 -20.88 16.41 -7.75
CA ILE A 153 -20.09 16.24 -6.54
C ILE A 153 -21.00 15.98 -5.34
N SER A 154 -20.49 15.20 -4.40
CA SER A 154 -21.18 14.86 -3.14
C SER A 154 -20.20 14.87 -1.96
N VAL A 155 -20.71 14.70 -0.76
CA VAL A 155 -19.91 14.69 0.48
C VAL A 155 -18.74 13.71 0.37
N GLY A 156 -17.57 14.16 0.73
CA GLY A 156 -16.35 13.38 0.73
C GLY A 156 -15.60 13.32 -0.61
N ASP A 157 -16.19 13.81 -1.68
CA ASP A 157 -15.53 13.87 -2.98
C ASP A 157 -14.44 14.95 -2.98
N LYS A 158 -13.34 14.65 -3.66
CA LYS A 158 -12.32 15.63 -3.99
C LYS A 158 -12.71 16.31 -5.30
N ILE A 159 -12.60 17.62 -5.34
CA ILE A 159 -12.93 18.39 -6.54
C ILE A 159 -11.88 18.11 -7.63
N PRO A 160 -12.27 17.58 -8.79
CA PRO A 160 -11.31 17.12 -9.81
C PRO A 160 -10.72 18.23 -10.67
N ALA A 161 -11.40 19.38 -10.77
CA ALA A 161 -11.00 20.52 -11.60
C ALA A 161 -11.65 21.79 -11.05
N ASP A 162 -11.29 22.96 -11.56
CA ASP A 162 -11.98 24.20 -11.20
C ASP A 162 -13.37 24.21 -11.84
N ILE A 163 -14.40 24.37 -11.03
CA ILE A 163 -15.81 24.19 -11.40
C ILE A 163 -16.62 25.42 -11.04
N ARG A 164 -17.42 25.92 -12.00
CA ARG A 164 -18.46 26.92 -11.74
C ARG A 164 -19.76 26.21 -11.36
N LEU A 165 -20.29 26.51 -10.16
CA LEU A 165 -21.53 25.91 -9.69
C LEU A 165 -22.73 26.28 -10.57
N ILE A 166 -23.52 25.28 -10.95
CA ILE A 166 -24.75 25.45 -11.70
C ILE A 166 -25.96 25.32 -10.77
N LYS A 167 -26.00 24.25 -9.98
CA LYS A 167 -27.11 23.92 -9.11
C LYS A 167 -26.64 23.19 -7.86
N ILE A 168 -27.17 23.56 -6.72
CA ILE A 168 -26.98 22.90 -5.45
C ILE A 168 -28.24 22.08 -5.15
N PHE A 169 -28.09 20.75 -4.97
CA PHE A 169 -29.21 19.84 -4.69
C PHE A 169 -29.51 19.73 -3.21
N SER A 170 -28.55 20.03 -2.37
CA SER A 170 -28.70 20.06 -0.90
C SER A 170 -29.10 21.44 -0.39
N THR A 171 -29.47 21.54 0.88
CA THR A 171 -29.79 22.84 1.49
C THR A 171 -28.57 23.73 1.60
N THR A 172 -27.39 23.15 1.88
CA THR A 172 -26.12 23.86 1.94
C THR A 172 -25.03 23.04 1.28
N LEU A 173 -24.07 23.73 0.66
CA LEU A 173 -22.84 23.14 0.14
C LEU A 173 -21.66 23.76 0.89
N ARG A 174 -20.89 22.95 1.61
CA ARG A 174 -19.70 23.36 2.34
C ARG A 174 -18.47 22.70 1.75
N ILE A 175 -17.44 23.47 1.51
CA ILE A 175 -16.20 23.03 0.93
C ILE A 175 -15.04 23.34 1.89
N ASP A 176 -14.18 22.34 2.13
CA ASP A 176 -12.93 22.54 2.85
C ASP A 176 -11.85 23.01 1.88
N GLN A 177 -11.48 24.29 1.95
CA GLN A 177 -10.48 24.92 1.11
C GLN A 177 -9.14 25.14 1.83
N SER A 178 -8.89 24.46 2.94
CA SER A 178 -7.68 24.67 3.76
C SER A 178 -6.38 24.54 2.97
N ILE A 179 -6.35 23.70 1.94
CA ILE A 179 -5.19 23.50 1.05
C ILE A 179 -4.85 24.78 0.26
N LEU A 180 -5.85 25.55 -0.14
CA LEU A 180 -5.65 26.78 -0.93
C LEU A 180 -5.58 28.05 -0.09
N THR A 181 -6.40 28.14 0.94
CA THR A 181 -6.59 29.38 1.70
C THR A 181 -5.97 29.36 3.09
N GLY A 182 -5.59 28.18 3.59
CA GLY A 182 -5.09 28.00 4.95
C GLY A 182 -6.15 28.10 6.05
N GLU A 183 -7.40 28.39 5.70
CA GLU A 183 -8.51 28.49 6.65
C GLU A 183 -9.06 27.10 6.99
N SER A 184 -9.12 26.80 8.29
CA SER A 184 -9.63 25.51 8.79
C SER A 184 -11.15 25.37 8.73
N VAL A 185 -11.88 26.46 8.54
CA VAL A 185 -13.34 26.48 8.50
C VAL A 185 -13.84 26.23 7.09
N SER A 186 -14.83 25.33 6.94
CA SER A 186 -15.47 25.07 5.65
C SER A 186 -16.22 26.31 5.14
N VAL A 187 -16.14 26.56 3.84
CA VAL A 187 -16.77 27.70 3.17
C VAL A 187 -18.12 27.28 2.60
N ILE A 188 -19.15 28.10 2.82
CA ILE A 188 -20.48 27.91 2.22
C ILE A 188 -20.46 28.47 0.79
N LYS A 189 -20.87 27.64 -0.17
CA LYS A 189 -20.91 28.01 -1.58
C LYS A 189 -22.34 28.32 -2.03
N HIS A 190 -22.46 29.18 -3.06
CA HIS A 190 -23.72 29.52 -3.71
C HIS A 190 -23.57 29.59 -5.23
N THR A 191 -24.66 29.76 -5.96
CA THR A 191 -24.66 29.79 -7.43
C THR A 191 -24.74 31.21 -8.03
N ASP A 192 -24.93 32.23 -7.21
CA ASP A 192 -25.08 33.60 -7.67
C ASP A 192 -23.77 34.17 -8.22
N PRO A 193 -23.83 35.02 -9.29
CA PRO A 193 -22.65 35.68 -9.81
C PRO A 193 -21.98 36.61 -8.80
N ILE A 194 -20.66 36.67 -8.81
CA ILE A 194 -19.85 37.55 -7.97
C ILE A 194 -19.56 38.85 -8.74
N PRO A 195 -19.91 40.03 -8.27
CA PRO A 195 -19.79 41.28 -9.04
C PRO A 195 -18.37 41.73 -9.33
N ASP A 196 -17.39 41.33 -8.49
CA ASP A 196 -16.00 41.77 -8.62
C ASP A 196 -15.19 40.86 -9.58
N PRO A 197 -14.78 41.38 -10.78
CA PRO A 197 -13.96 40.59 -11.72
C PRO A 197 -12.58 40.21 -11.18
N ARG A 198 -12.07 40.93 -10.18
CA ARG A 198 -10.74 40.71 -9.56
C ARG A 198 -10.83 40.09 -8.16
N ALA A 199 -11.95 39.42 -7.85
CA ALA A 199 -12.12 38.77 -6.57
C ALA A 199 -11.01 37.78 -6.27
N VAL A 200 -10.51 37.77 -5.05
CA VAL A 200 -9.57 36.74 -4.58
C VAL A 200 -10.28 35.40 -4.46
N ASN A 201 -9.53 34.30 -4.49
CA ASN A 201 -10.10 32.94 -4.43
C ASN A 201 -11.02 32.72 -3.23
N GLN A 202 -10.76 33.37 -2.11
CA GLN A 202 -11.61 33.29 -0.90
C GLN A 202 -13.01 33.90 -1.10
N ASP A 203 -13.14 34.88 -1.97
CA ASP A 203 -14.39 35.59 -2.26
C ASP A 203 -15.18 34.97 -3.42
N LYS A 204 -14.58 34.05 -4.17
CA LYS A 204 -15.24 33.33 -5.26
C LYS A 204 -16.10 32.18 -4.74
N LYS A 205 -17.24 32.52 -4.10
CA LYS A 205 -18.11 31.54 -3.47
C LYS A 205 -18.96 30.71 -4.42
N ASN A 206 -18.93 30.96 -5.69
CA ASN A 206 -19.60 30.17 -6.72
C ASN A 206 -18.65 29.27 -7.51
N ILE A 207 -17.38 29.26 -7.16
CA ILE A 207 -16.34 28.43 -7.79
C ILE A 207 -15.87 27.37 -6.82
N LEU A 208 -15.75 26.13 -7.30
CA LEU A 208 -15.13 25.00 -6.60
C LEU A 208 -13.72 24.84 -7.14
N PHE A 209 -12.72 24.80 -6.27
CA PHE A 209 -11.31 24.70 -6.67
C PHE A 209 -10.81 23.27 -6.65
N SER A 210 -10.03 22.90 -7.66
CA SER A 210 -9.39 21.60 -7.74
C SER A 210 -8.55 21.29 -6.50
N GLY A 211 -8.61 20.06 -6.02
CA GLY A 211 -7.85 19.61 -4.85
C GLY A 211 -8.52 19.86 -3.51
N THR A 212 -9.58 20.65 -3.47
CA THR A 212 -10.39 20.89 -2.26
C THR A 212 -11.40 19.76 -2.08
N ASN A 213 -11.99 19.65 -0.88
CA ASN A 213 -12.86 18.55 -0.50
C ASN A 213 -14.26 19.02 -0.15
N VAL A 214 -15.26 18.22 -0.48
CA VAL A 214 -16.64 18.50 -0.13
C VAL A 214 -16.90 18.07 1.31
N ALA A 215 -17.11 19.03 2.20
CA ALA A 215 -17.41 18.77 3.61
C ALA A 215 -18.89 18.45 3.87
N ALA A 216 -19.80 19.06 3.13
CA ALA A 216 -21.24 18.79 3.22
C ALA A 216 -21.95 19.23 1.94
N GLY A 217 -22.96 18.47 1.54
CA GLY A 217 -23.85 18.81 0.44
C GLY A 217 -23.61 18.06 -0.85
N LYS A 218 -24.45 18.30 -1.84
CA LYS A 218 -24.41 17.73 -3.18
C LYS A 218 -24.73 18.84 -4.19
N ALA A 219 -23.94 18.89 -5.27
CA ALA A 219 -24.09 19.92 -6.28
C ALA A 219 -23.65 19.44 -7.66
N ARG A 220 -23.98 20.26 -8.64
CA ARG A 220 -23.56 20.06 -10.04
C ARG A 220 -22.94 21.35 -10.55
N GLY A 221 -21.91 21.25 -11.35
CA GLY A 221 -21.23 22.39 -11.91
C GLY A 221 -20.61 22.09 -13.28
N VAL A 222 -20.19 23.16 -13.97
CA VAL A 222 -19.49 23.09 -15.24
C VAL A 222 -18.00 23.35 -15.02
N VAL A 223 -17.16 22.51 -15.59
CA VAL A 223 -15.70 22.66 -15.50
C VAL A 223 -15.25 23.89 -16.27
N MET A 224 -14.57 24.81 -15.61
CA MET A 224 -14.04 26.04 -16.21
C MET A 224 -12.55 26.01 -16.52
N GLY A 225 -11.79 25.20 -15.81
CA GLY A 225 -10.34 25.07 -15.99
C GLY A 225 -9.84 23.71 -15.52
N THR A 226 -8.81 23.19 -16.20
CA THR A 226 -8.22 21.88 -15.93
C THR A 226 -6.69 21.99 -15.89
N GLY A 227 -6.04 21.04 -15.20
CA GLY A 227 -4.59 20.93 -15.16
C GLY A 227 -3.89 22.18 -14.62
N LEU A 228 -3.00 22.76 -15.39
CA LEU A 228 -2.25 23.98 -15.05
C LEU A 228 -3.11 25.26 -15.01
N ASN A 229 -4.29 25.24 -15.61
CA ASN A 229 -5.22 26.37 -15.60
C ASN A 229 -6.09 26.40 -14.33
N THR A 230 -5.93 25.45 -13.43
CA THR A 230 -6.57 25.47 -12.13
C THR A 230 -5.83 26.37 -11.14
N ALA A 231 -6.49 26.82 -10.10
CA ALA A 231 -5.87 27.65 -9.06
C ALA A 231 -4.67 26.93 -8.41
N ILE A 232 -4.81 25.64 -8.13
CA ILE A 232 -3.74 24.84 -7.55
C ILE A 232 -2.60 24.59 -8.55
N GLY A 233 -2.90 24.48 -9.84
CA GLY A 233 -1.92 24.36 -10.90
C GLY A 233 -1.06 25.62 -11.04
N LYS A 234 -1.68 26.80 -10.92
CA LYS A 234 -0.97 28.08 -10.92
C LYS A 234 -0.04 28.24 -9.72
N ILE A 235 -0.47 27.82 -8.54
CA ILE A 235 0.36 27.83 -7.32
C ILE A 235 1.54 26.88 -7.47
N ARG A 236 1.32 25.70 -8.03
CA ARG A 236 2.35 24.67 -8.17
C ARG A 236 3.44 25.02 -9.17
N THR A 237 3.13 25.83 -10.20
CA THR A 237 4.14 26.35 -11.13
C THR A 237 5.12 27.31 -10.45
N GLU A 238 4.72 27.94 -9.34
CA GLU A 238 5.57 28.86 -8.56
C GLU A 238 6.40 28.13 -7.48
N MET A 239 6.04 26.87 -7.13
CA MET A 239 6.70 26.06 -6.12
C MET A 239 7.30 24.79 -6.72
N SER A 240 8.59 24.80 -7.04
CA SER A 240 9.30 23.60 -7.47
C SER A 240 10.18 23.07 -6.34
N GLU A 241 9.61 22.35 -5.40
CA GLU A 241 10.38 21.61 -4.38
C GLU A 241 9.96 20.16 -4.32
N THR A 242 10.95 19.28 -4.59
CA THR A 242 10.83 17.84 -4.39
C THR A 242 11.46 17.45 -3.06
N GLU A 243 10.69 16.89 -2.14
CA GLU A 243 11.23 16.15 -1.01
C GLU A 243 11.35 14.68 -1.38
N GLU A 244 12.59 14.16 -1.38
CA GLU A 244 12.83 12.72 -1.45
C GLU A 244 12.58 12.11 -0.07
N ILE A 245 11.61 11.20 -0.01
CA ILE A 245 11.33 10.43 1.20
C ILE A 245 12.17 9.16 1.16
N LYS A 246 13.21 9.09 2.01
CA LYS A 246 13.97 7.86 2.21
C LYS A 246 13.24 6.95 3.20
N THR A 247 13.26 5.64 2.93
CA THR A 247 12.73 4.65 3.89
C THR A 247 13.61 4.59 5.15
N PRO A 248 13.05 4.23 6.32
CA PRO A 248 13.87 4.02 7.52
C PRO A 248 15.01 3.03 7.32
N LEU A 249 14.79 1.99 6.54
CA LEU A 249 15.80 1.01 6.18
C LEU A 249 16.93 1.64 5.34
N GLN A 250 16.59 2.49 4.37
CA GLN A 250 17.60 3.22 3.58
C GLN A 250 18.44 4.15 4.46
N GLN A 251 17.82 4.85 5.41
CA GLN A 251 18.54 5.70 6.37
C GLN A 251 19.52 4.90 7.22
N LYS A 252 19.09 3.75 7.74
CA LYS A 252 19.96 2.84 8.50
C LYS A 252 21.11 2.29 7.66
N LEU A 253 20.86 2.01 6.39
CA LEU A 253 21.89 1.55 5.46
C LEU A 253 22.88 2.66 5.11
N ASP A 254 22.43 3.90 4.94
CA ASP A 254 23.29 5.04 4.70
C ASP A 254 24.22 5.28 5.91
N GLU A 255 23.69 5.22 7.13
CA GLU A 255 24.47 5.29 8.35
C GLU A 255 25.49 4.15 8.45
N PHE A 256 25.05 2.93 8.13
CA PHE A 256 25.93 1.76 8.09
C PHE A 256 27.04 1.94 7.05
N GLY A 257 26.72 2.46 5.87
CA GLY A 257 27.67 2.76 4.81
C GLY A 257 28.71 3.78 5.22
N GLU A 258 28.32 4.84 5.94
CA GLU A 258 29.26 5.83 6.48
C GLU A 258 30.20 5.22 7.53
N GLN A 259 29.65 4.43 8.46
CA GLN A 259 30.47 3.74 9.47
C GLN A 259 31.43 2.75 8.82
N LEU A 260 30.96 1.98 7.84
CA LEU A 260 31.76 1.05 7.08
C LEU A 260 32.90 1.77 6.34
N SER A 261 32.62 2.91 5.73
CA SER A 261 33.62 3.72 5.03
C SER A 261 34.72 4.19 5.97
N LYS A 262 34.37 4.63 7.18
CA LYS A 262 35.35 5.01 8.21
C LYS A 262 36.21 3.84 8.65
N VAL A 263 35.59 2.69 8.92
CA VAL A 263 36.30 1.47 9.35
C VAL A 263 37.25 0.98 8.26
N ILE A 264 36.80 0.94 7.01
CA ILE A 264 37.65 0.53 5.88
C ILE A 264 38.77 1.50 5.62
N SER A 265 38.59 2.80 5.76
CA SER A 265 39.67 3.80 5.67
C SER A 265 40.73 3.55 6.72
N VAL A 266 40.35 3.28 7.98
CA VAL A 266 41.26 2.94 9.05
C VAL A 266 42.03 1.65 8.78
N ILE A 267 41.35 0.60 8.29
CA ILE A 267 41.95 -0.68 7.92
C ILE A 267 42.94 -0.50 6.77
N CYS A 268 42.61 0.27 5.76
CA CYS A 268 43.50 0.57 4.63
C CYS A 268 44.79 1.25 5.09
N VAL A 269 44.66 2.27 5.93
CA VAL A 269 45.82 2.97 6.50
C VAL A 269 46.66 2.03 7.38
N ALA A 270 45.99 1.18 8.18
CA ALA A 270 46.67 0.22 9.04
C ALA A 270 47.46 -0.82 8.24
N VAL A 271 46.90 -1.37 7.19
CA VAL A 271 47.58 -2.33 6.30
C VAL A 271 48.78 -1.68 5.64
N TRP A 272 48.64 -0.47 5.14
CA TRP A 272 49.74 0.28 4.54
C TRP A 272 50.84 0.55 5.55
N ALA A 273 50.50 0.97 6.74
CA ALA A 273 51.46 1.28 7.80
C ALA A 273 52.16 0.04 8.35
N ILE A 274 51.47 -1.08 8.53
CA ILE A 274 52.11 -2.34 9.02
C ILE A 274 53.19 -2.84 8.06
N ASN A 275 53.05 -2.60 6.77
CA ASN A 275 53.99 -3.06 5.76
C ASN A 275 55.11 -2.05 5.44
N ILE A 276 55.30 -0.99 6.21
CA ILE A 276 56.36 0.01 6.00
C ILE A 276 57.73 -0.64 5.96
N GLY A 277 58.01 -1.63 6.80
CA GLY A 277 59.26 -2.38 6.79
C GLY A 277 59.55 -3.17 5.53
N HIS A 278 58.58 -3.42 4.69
CA HIS A 278 58.71 -4.17 3.43
C HIS A 278 58.82 -3.27 2.19
N PHE A 279 58.78 -1.96 2.32
CA PHE A 279 58.81 -1.01 1.20
C PHE A 279 60.13 -1.05 0.44
N ASN A 280 61.23 -1.43 1.10
CA ASN A 280 62.56 -1.54 0.53
C ASN A 280 62.94 -2.91 0.01
N ASP A 281 62.01 -3.85 -0.07
CA ASP A 281 62.24 -5.20 -0.54
C ASP A 281 62.78 -5.22 -2.01
N PRO A 282 63.62 -6.21 -2.37
CA PRO A 282 64.24 -6.29 -3.70
C PRO A 282 63.24 -6.32 -4.87
N ALA A 283 62.06 -6.87 -4.66
CA ALA A 283 60.97 -6.87 -5.65
C ALA A 283 60.51 -5.47 -6.07
N HIS A 284 60.69 -4.48 -5.24
CA HIS A 284 60.39 -3.06 -5.50
C HIS A 284 61.63 -2.32 -6.05
N GLY A 285 62.64 -3.01 -6.47
CA GLY A 285 63.89 -2.42 -6.98
C GLY A 285 64.70 -1.61 -5.94
N GLY A 286 64.51 -1.90 -4.64
CA GLY A 286 65.10 -1.12 -3.52
C GLY A 286 64.58 0.29 -3.34
N SER A 287 63.55 0.69 -4.13
CA SER A 287 62.92 2.00 -4.05
C SER A 287 61.79 2.00 -3.01
N TRP A 288 61.91 2.86 -2.02
CA TRP A 288 60.89 3.03 -0.99
C TRP A 288 59.54 3.49 -1.53
N ILE A 289 59.56 4.32 -2.57
CA ILE A 289 58.35 4.82 -3.26
C ILE A 289 57.61 3.69 -3.97
N LYS A 290 58.27 2.79 -4.67
CA LYS A 290 57.66 1.64 -5.37
C LYS A 290 57.01 0.68 -4.37
N GLY A 291 57.59 0.43 -3.23
CA GLY A 291 57.02 -0.34 -2.15
C GLY A 291 55.78 0.31 -1.55
N ALA A 292 55.83 1.60 -1.31
CA ALA A 292 54.67 2.37 -0.85
C ALA A 292 53.49 2.27 -1.85
N VAL A 293 53.77 2.40 -3.12
CA VAL A 293 52.75 2.26 -4.21
C VAL A 293 52.15 0.86 -4.25
N TYR A 294 52.95 -0.18 -4.10
CA TYR A 294 52.52 -1.56 -4.08
C TYR A 294 51.49 -1.83 -2.97
N TYR A 295 51.81 -1.43 -1.74
CA TYR A 295 50.89 -1.59 -0.60
C TYR A 295 49.71 -0.67 -0.65
N PHE A 296 49.81 0.47 -1.32
CA PHE A 296 48.69 1.34 -1.60
C PHE A 296 47.69 0.68 -2.54
N LYS A 297 48.15 -0.06 -3.54
CA LYS A 297 47.30 -0.86 -4.42
C LYS A 297 46.52 -1.95 -3.67
N ILE A 298 47.15 -2.57 -2.67
CA ILE A 298 46.48 -3.52 -1.77
C ILE A 298 45.37 -2.82 -0.97
N ALA A 299 45.63 -1.61 -0.46
CA ALA A 299 44.60 -0.81 0.20
C ALA A 299 43.45 -0.46 -0.72
N VAL A 300 43.69 -0.16 -2.00
CA VAL A 300 42.66 0.05 -3.01
C VAL A 300 41.81 -1.22 -3.21
N ALA A 301 42.46 -2.40 -3.27
CA ALA A 301 41.75 -3.67 -3.35
C ALA A 301 40.83 -3.90 -2.16
N LEU A 302 41.26 -3.55 -0.95
CA LEU A 302 40.41 -3.58 0.26
C LEU A 302 39.21 -2.67 0.11
N ALA A 303 39.39 -1.47 -0.38
CA ALA A 303 38.30 -0.53 -0.59
C ALA A 303 37.28 -1.08 -1.62
N VAL A 304 37.75 -1.66 -2.71
CA VAL A 304 36.90 -2.32 -3.72
C VAL A 304 36.12 -3.47 -3.11
N ALA A 305 36.77 -4.33 -2.34
CA ALA A 305 36.15 -5.47 -1.67
C ALA A 305 35.02 -5.05 -0.71
N ALA A 306 35.16 -3.89 -0.09
CA ALA A 306 34.21 -3.40 0.92
C ALA A 306 33.01 -2.65 0.33
N ILE A 307 33.02 -2.26 -0.95
CA ILE A 307 31.91 -1.50 -1.56
C ILE A 307 30.72 -2.41 -1.82
N PRO A 308 29.58 -2.19 -1.12
CA PRO A 308 28.31 -2.85 -1.46
C PRO A 308 27.65 -2.13 -2.65
N GLU A 309 27.99 -2.54 -3.85
CA GLU A 309 27.63 -1.85 -5.06
C GLU A 309 26.14 -1.89 -5.33
N GLY A 310 25.51 -0.71 -5.43
CA GLY A 310 24.10 -0.58 -5.77
C GLY A 310 23.13 -1.09 -4.72
N LEU A 311 23.57 -1.44 -3.51
CA LEU A 311 22.69 -1.99 -2.46
C LEU A 311 21.47 -1.11 -2.15
N PRO A 312 21.59 0.21 -1.97
CA PRO A 312 20.42 1.05 -1.73
C PRO A 312 19.38 1.02 -2.87
N ALA A 313 19.85 1.01 -4.11
CA ALA A 313 18.98 0.94 -5.28
C ALA A 313 18.28 -0.42 -5.41
N VAL A 314 18.97 -1.52 -5.10
CA VAL A 314 18.39 -2.87 -5.07
C VAL A 314 17.27 -2.95 -4.04
N ILE A 315 17.45 -2.34 -2.87
CA ILE A 315 16.43 -2.29 -1.81
C ILE A 315 15.21 -1.53 -2.29
N THR A 316 15.39 -0.35 -2.86
CA THR A 316 14.28 0.45 -3.40
C THR A 316 13.53 -0.32 -4.50
N THR A 317 14.25 -0.98 -5.39
CA THR A 317 13.66 -1.84 -6.42
C THR A 317 12.87 -2.99 -5.82
N CYS A 318 13.39 -3.65 -4.80
CA CYS A 318 12.71 -4.74 -4.10
C CYS A 318 11.41 -4.27 -3.44
N LEU A 319 11.43 -3.12 -2.77
CA LEU A 319 10.23 -2.50 -2.18
C LEU A 319 9.20 -2.15 -3.26
N ALA A 320 9.63 -1.58 -4.37
CA ALA A 320 8.75 -1.20 -5.47
C ALA A 320 8.11 -2.44 -6.13
N LEU A 321 8.87 -3.49 -6.37
CA LEU A 321 8.34 -4.76 -6.89
C LEU A 321 7.38 -5.44 -5.91
N GLY A 322 7.68 -5.37 -4.61
CA GLY A 322 6.80 -5.86 -3.55
C GLY A 322 5.48 -5.10 -3.52
N THR A 323 5.54 -3.79 -3.63
CA THR A 323 4.35 -2.92 -3.72
C THR A 323 3.50 -3.27 -4.94
N ARG A 324 4.14 -3.55 -6.07
CA ARG A 324 3.45 -3.99 -7.29
C ARG A 324 2.75 -5.33 -7.09
N ARG A 325 3.36 -6.29 -6.40
CA ARG A 325 2.73 -7.57 -6.06
C ARG A 325 1.54 -7.37 -5.11
N MET A 326 1.65 -6.47 -4.14
CA MET A 326 0.54 -6.11 -3.26
C MET A 326 -0.62 -5.50 -4.05
N ALA A 327 -0.33 -4.64 -5.03
CA ALA A 327 -1.36 -4.04 -5.89
C ALA A 327 -2.12 -5.08 -6.71
N LYS A 328 -1.45 -6.15 -7.18
CA LYS A 328 -2.11 -7.28 -7.85
C LYS A 328 -3.06 -8.04 -6.92
N LYS A 329 -2.81 -8.01 -5.62
CA LYS A 329 -3.68 -8.60 -4.57
C LYS A 329 -4.67 -7.58 -3.99
N ASN A 330 -4.93 -6.48 -4.69
CA ASN A 330 -5.86 -5.41 -4.32
C ASN A 330 -5.43 -4.51 -3.15
N ALA A 331 -4.19 -4.59 -2.72
CA ALA A 331 -3.63 -3.67 -1.72
C ALA A 331 -2.70 -2.65 -2.38
N ILE A 332 -3.19 -1.43 -2.56
CA ILE A 332 -2.43 -0.35 -3.21
C ILE A 332 -1.69 0.45 -2.15
N VAL A 333 -0.38 0.30 -2.10
CA VAL A 333 0.48 1.04 -1.17
C VAL A 333 0.98 2.31 -1.86
N ARG A 334 0.74 3.45 -1.25
CA ARG A 334 1.06 4.78 -1.80
C ARG A 334 2.44 5.28 -1.40
N SER A 335 3.04 4.68 -0.39
CA SER A 335 4.34 5.08 0.17
C SER A 335 5.23 3.85 0.33
N LEU A 336 6.44 3.88 -0.21
CA LEU A 336 7.40 2.77 -0.07
C LEU A 336 7.76 2.46 1.39
N PRO A 337 7.96 3.45 2.29
CA PRO A 337 8.21 3.17 3.70
C PRO A 337 7.13 2.34 4.37
N SER A 338 5.89 2.43 3.90
CA SER A 338 4.76 1.70 4.45
C SER A 338 4.86 0.18 4.26
N VAL A 339 5.52 -0.28 3.22
CA VAL A 339 5.75 -1.72 2.99
C VAL A 339 6.58 -2.32 4.14
N GLU A 340 7.60 -1.61 4.55
CA GLU A 340 8.46 -2.00 5.67
C GLU A 340 7.69 -1.97 6.99
N THR A 341 6.91 -0.91 7.21
CA THR A 341 6.09 -0.73 8.41
C THR A 341 4.97 -1.78 8.51
N LEU A 342 4.40 -2.21 7.39
CA LEU A 342 3.42 -3.31 7.36
C LEU A 342 3.96 -4.59 7.99
N GLY A 343 5.22 -4.92 7.75
CA GLY A 343 5.86 -6.08 8.35
C GLY A 343 6.02 -6.00 9.86
N CYS A 344 5.95 -4.79 10.45
CA CYS A 344 6.03 -4.54 11.89
C CYS A 344 4.66 -4.43 12.55
N THR A 345 3.56 -4.47 11.81
CA THR A 345 2.21 -4.25 12.33
C THR A 345 1.89 -5.22 13.47
N SER A 346 1.57 -4.67 14.63
CA SER A 346 1.21 -5.43 15.83
C SER A 346 -0.28 -5.34 16.18
N VAL A 347 -0.96 -4.29 15.73
CA VAL A 347 -2.39 -4.07 15.95
C VAL A 347 -3.04 -3.61 14.64
N ILE A 348 -4.15 -4.21 14.29
CA ILE A 348 -5.00 -3.78 13.19
C ILE A 348 -6.31 -3.27 13.76
N CYS A 349 -6.56 -1.97 13.65
CA CYS A 349 -7.83 -1.35 13.99
C CYS A 349 -8.69 -1.32 12.74
N SER A 350 -9.70 -2.15 12.67
CA SER A 350 -10.55 -2.30 11.49
C SER A 350 -11.97 -1.80 11.75
N ASP A 351 -12.49 -1.03 10.82
CA ASP A 351 -13.92 -0.74 10.77
C ASP A 351 -14.69 -2.03 10.49
N LYS A 352 -15.87 -2.13 11.08
CA LYS A 352 -16.76 -3.26 10.81
C LYS A 352 -17.36 -3.16 9.41
N THR A 353 -18.03 -2.05 9.13
CA THR A 353 -18.83 -1.87 7.93
C THR A 353 -17.95 -1.69 6.69
N GLY A 354 -18.16 -2.52 5.69
CA GLY A 354 -17.46 -2.48 4.42
C GLY A 354 -16.11 -3.16 4.39
N THR A 355 -15.44 -3.31 5.53
CA THR A 355 -14.13 -3.98 5.64
C THR A 355 -14.28 -5.42 6.13
N LEU A 356 -14.89 -5.59 7.29
CA LEU A 356 -15.21 -6.93 7.83
C LEU A 356 -16.50 -7.49 7.23
N THR A 357 -17.38 -6.61 6.79
CA THR A 357 -18.62 -6.97 6.13
C THR A 357 -18.55 -6.59 4.65
N THR A 358 -19.44 -7.15 3.85
CA THR A 358 -19.46 -6.92 2.41
C THR A 358 -19.88 -5.50 2.02
N ASN A 359 -20.50 -4.77 2.95
CA ASN A 359 -21.14 -3.47 2.71
C ASN A 359 -22.13 -3.48 1.52
N GLN A 360 -22.57 -4.66 1.16
CA GLN A 360 -23.67 -4.86 0.23
C GLN A 360 -24.93 -5.15 1.05
N MET A 361 -25.44 -4.10 1.68
CA MET A 361 -26.66 -4.22 2.45
C MET A 361 -27.78 -4.66 1.56
N SER A 362 -28.56 -5.58 2.04
CA SER A 362 -29.79 -6.03 1.38
C SER A 362 -30.90 -6.14 2.40
N VAL A 363 -32.10 -5.82 1.99
CA VAL A 363 -33.29 -6.04 2.82
C VAL A 363 -33.57 -7.53 2.83
N SER A 364 -33.51 -8.15 3.99
CA SER A 364 -33.77 -9.57 4.17
C SER A 364 -35.15 -9.85 4.76
N ARG A 365 -35.67 -8.94 5.55
CA ARG A 365 -37.00 -9.04 6.17
C ARG A 365 -37.68 -7.69 6.20
N MET A 366 -39.02 -7.69 6.12
CA MET A 366 -39.86 -6.52 6.33
C MET A 366 -41.19 -6.94 6.91
N PHE A 367 -41.87 -6.02 7.55
CA PHE A 367 -43.22 -6.26 8.03
C PHE A 367 -44.14 -5.06 7.81
N ILE A 368 -45.42 -5.35 7.64
CA ILE A 368 -46.51 -4.38 7.52
C ILE A 368 -47.69 -4.85 8.40
N PHE A 369 -48.63 -3.99 8.67
CA PHE A 369 -49.86 -4.40 9.33
C PHE A 369 -50.76 -5.23 8.41
N GLU A 370 -51.29 -6.36 8.92
CA GLU A 370 -52.36 -7.13 8.29
C GLU A 370 -53.73 -6.63 8.72
N LYS A 371 -53.95 -6.54 10.04
CA LYS A 371 -55.16 -6.10 10.67
C LYS A 371 -54.89 -5.36 11.98
N ILE A 372 -55.72 -4.36 12.28
CA ILE A 372 -55.82 -3.72 13.57
C ILE A 372 -57.26 -3.82 14.08
N GLU A 373 -57.45 -4.58 15.14
CA GLU A 373 -58.74 -4.68 15.84
C GLU A 373 -58.59 -4.18 17.28
N GLY A 374 -58.92 -2.89 17.52
CA GLY A 374 -58.71 -2.26 18.79
C GLY A 374 -57.27 -2.17 19.23
N SER A 375 -56.90 -2.88 20.32
CA SER A 375 -55.51 -3.01 20.75
C SER A 375 -54.80 -4.23 20.22
N ASP A 376 -55.52 -5.17 19.55
CA ASP A 376 -54.98 -6.35 18.89
C ASP A 376 -54.58 -6.04 17.46
N SER A 377 -53.41 -6.53 17.06
CA SER A 377 -52.89 -6.35 15.72
C SER A 377 -52.12 -7.57 15.25
N SER A 378 -52.20 -7.83 13.96
CA SER A 378 -51.38 -8.84 13.31
C SER A 378 -50.51 -8.20 12.25
N PHE A 379 -49.30 -8.74 12.09
CA PHE A 379 -48.31 -8.28 11.10
C PHE A 379 -48.12 -9.33 10.02
N LEU A 380 -47.94 -8.85 8.77
CA LEU A 380 -47.42 -9.64 7.70
C LEU A 380 -45.90 -9.50 7.64
N GLU A 381 -45.18 -10.58 7.88
CA GLU A 381 -43.73 -10.62 7.83
C GLU A 381 -43.27 -11.27 6.52
N PHE A 382 -42.50 -10.52 5.74
CA PHE A 382 -41.98 -10.96 4.44
C PHE A 382 -40.49 -11.30 4.58
N GLU A 383 -40.07 -12.33 3.89
CA GLU A 383 -38.66 -12.70 3.73
C GLU A 383 -38.25 -12.44 2.28
N ILE A 384 -37.12 -11.74 2.09
CA ILE A 384 -36.63 -11.38 0.77
C ILE A 384 -35.28 -12.07 0.55
N THR A 385 -35.13 -12.77 -0.56
CA THR A 385 -33.92 -13.46 -0.94
C THR A 385 -33.02 -12.58 -1.81
N GLY A 386 -31.73 -12.92 -1.91
CA GLY A 386 -30.73 -12.17 -2.66
C GLY A 386 -29.97 -11.19 -1.79
N SER A 387 -28.64 -11.24 -1.87
CA SER A 387 -27.72 -10.46 -1.01
C SER A 387 -26.85 -9.48 -1.78
N THR A 388 -27.05 -9.34 -3.10
CA THR A 388 -26.28 -8.45 -3.95
C THR A 388 -27.07 -7.23 -4.38
N TYR A 389 -26.41 -6.23 -4.94
CA TYR A 389 -27.07 -5.07 -5.55
C TYR A 389 -27.77 -5.37 -6.88
N GLU A 390 -27.55 -6.52 -7.47
CA GLU A 390 -28.36 -6.99 -8.59
C GLU A 390 -29.73 -7.38 -8.08
N PRO A 391 -30.82 -6.81 -8.59
CA PRO A 391 -32.17 -7.03 -8.07
C PRO A 391 -32.77 -8.37 -8.54
N ILE A 392 -32.07 -9.45 -8.21
CA ILE A 392 -32.51 -10.82 -8.43
C ILE A 392 -32.82 -11.43 -7.08
N GLY A 393 -34.06 -11.75 -6.85
CA GLY A 393 -34.51 -12.38 -5.64
C GLY A 393 -36.03 -12.47 -5.60
N ASP A 394 -36.51 -13.30 -4.66
CA ASP A 394 -37.93 -13.55 -4.47
C ASP A 394 -38.40 -13.06 -3.12
N VAL A 395 -39.69 -12.71 -3.04
CA VAL A 395 -40.34 -12.31 -1.81
C VAL A 395 -41.22 -13.45 -1.33
N PHE A 396 -41.03 -13.87 -0.05
CA PHE A 396 -41.78 -14.96 0.56
C PHE A 396 -42.62 -14.46 1.72
N LEU A 397 -43.87 -14.92 1.80
CA LEU A 397 -44.74 -14.74 2.96
C LEU A 397 -45.11 -16.12 3.49
N ARG A 398 -44.73 -16.41 4.75
CA ARG A 398 -44.97 -17.70 5.40
C ARG A 398 -44.49 -18.91 4.58
N GLY A 399 -43.33 -18.76 3.92
CA GLY A 399 -42.74 -19.81 3.09
C GLY A 399 -43.30 -19.93 1.67
N GLN A 400 -44.28 -19.12 1.29
CA GLN A 400 -44.86 -19.12 -0.06
C GLN A 400 -44.40 -17.88 -0.84
N LYS A 401 -43.95 -18.08 -2.07
CA LYS A 401 -43.57 -17.01 -2.99
C LYS A 401 -44.77 -16.14 -3.32
N ILE A 402 -44.63 -14.82 -3.18
CA ILE A 402 -45.67 -13.84 -3.49
C ILE A 402 -45.17 -12.85 -4.53
N LYS A 403 -46.13 -12.12 -5.14
CA LYS A 403 -45.85 -10.97 -5.98
C LYS A 403 -46.11 -9.70 -5.21
N GLY A 404 -45.22 -8.74 -5.28
CA GLY A 404 -45.37 -7.45 -4.59
C GLY A 404 -46.60 -6.65 -5.04
N ALA A 405 -47.09 -6.89 -6.27
CA ALA A 405 -48.29 -6.26 -6.81
C ALA A 405 -49.60 -6.69 -6.14
N ASP A 406 -49.64 -7.83 -5.46
CA ASP A 406 -50.83 -8.37 -4.81
C ASP A 406 -51.17 -7.65 -3.49
N PHE A 407 -50.28 -6.85 -2.97
CA PHE A 407 -50.45 -6.09 -1.70
C PHE A 407 -50.36 -4.59 -1.95
N GLU A 408 -51.42 -3.86 -1.59
CA GLU A 408 -51.48 -2.40 -1.79
C GLU A 408 -50.44 -1.65 -0.96
N THR A 409 -50.20 -2.11 0.26
CA THR A 409 -49.16 -1.50 1.13
C THR A 409 -47.77 -1.65 0.56
N LEU A 410 -47.47 -2.74 -0.15
CA LEU A 410 -46.20 -2.91 -0.82
C LEU A 410 -45.99 -1.96 -2.01
N HIS A 411 -47.06 -1.51 -2.65
CA HIS A 411 -47.00 -0.45 -3.68
C HIS A 411 -46.46 0.86 -3.06
N GLU A 412 -46.96 1.20 -1.88
CA GLU A 412 -46.52 2.39 -1.15
C GLU A 412 -45.09 2.23 -0.64
N ILE A 413 -44.71 1.08 -0.11
CA ILE A 413 -43.33 0.78 0.28
C ILE A 413 -42.37 0.95 -0.91
N GLY A 414 -42.68 0.39 -2.04
CA GLY A 414 -41.88 0.53 -3.28
C GLY A 414 -41.73 1.99 -3.70
N THR A 415 -42.84 2.76 -3.62
CA THR A 415 -42.81 4.19 -3.93
C THR A 415 -41.88 4.98 -2.97
N ILE A 416 -42.00 4.72 -1.68
CA ILE A 416 -41.11 5.39 -0.67
C ILE A 416 -39.66 5.01 -0.89
N CYS A 417 -39.37 3.75 -1.12
CA CYS A 417 -38.01 3.26 -1.35
C CYS A 417 -37.31 3.92 -2.55
N ILE A 418 -38.06 4.23 -3.60
CA ILE A 418 -37.51 4.86 -4.81
C ILE A 418 -37.48 6.40 -4.68
N MET A 419 -38.57 6.99 -4.22
CA MET A 419 -38.72 8.47 -4.23
C MET A 419 -38.00 9.14 -3.09
N CYS A 420 -37.99 8.55 -1.89
CA CYS A 420 -37.21 9.06 -0.74
C CYS A 420 -35.77 8.49 -0.78
N ASN A 421 -35.04 8.77 -1.84
CA ASN A 421 -33.74 8.14 -2.08
C ASN A 421 -32.90 9.00 -3.01
N ASP A 422 -31.64 9.21 -2.67
CA ASP A 422 -30.66 9.95 -3.49
C ASP A 422 -29.63 9.02 -4.14
N SER A 423 -29.72 7.72 -3.91
CA SER A 423 -28.79 6.74 -4.41
C SER A 423 -29.30 6.04 -5.68
N ALA A 424 -28.42 5.38 -6.37
CA ALA A 424 -28.70 4.63 -7.60
C ALA A 424 -27.86 3.35 -7.67
N ILE A 425 -28.23 2.47 -8.59
CA ILE A 425 -27.46 1.29 -8.97
C ILE A 425 -26.76 1.59 -10.29
N ASP A 426 -25.46 1.32 -10.38
CA ASP A 426 -24.67 1.42 -11.60
C ASP A 426 -24.05 0.07 -11.95
N PHE A 427 -23.99 -0.24 -13.24
CA PHE A 427 -23.36 -1.46 -13.72
C PHE A 427 -21.91 -1.22 -14.09
N ASN A 428 -20.99 -1.92 -13.42
CA ASN A 428 -19.58 -1.88 -13.73
C ASN A 428 -19.23 -2.92 -14.80
N GLU A 429 -18.90 -2.46 -15.99
CA GLU A 429 -18.57 -3.33 -17.13
C GLU A 429 -17.30 -4.16 -16.92
N PHE A 430 -16.33 -3.64 -16.17
CA PHE A 430 -15.09 -4.36 -15.86
C PHE A 430 -15.32 -5.55 -14.92
N LYS A 431 -16.12 -5.34 -13.88
CA LYS A 431 -16.42 -6.37 -12.87
C LYS A 431 -17.64 -7.21 -13.22
N GLN A 432 -18.39 -6.83 -14.25
CA GLN A 432 -19.67 -7.46 -14.63
C GLN A 432 -20.64 -7.57 -13.43
N ALA A 433 -20.63 -6.57 -12.57
CA ALA A 433 -21.42 -6.52 -11.35
C ALA A 433 -22.04 -5.14 -11.15
N PHE A 434 -23.13 -5.09 -10.39
CA PHE A 434 -23.76 -3.83 -10.00
C PHE A 434 -23.07 -3.24 -8.78
N GLU A 435 -22.87 -1.94 -8.81
CA GLU A 435 -22.29 -1.17 -7.72
C GLU A 435 -23.26 -0.09 -7.24
N LYS A 436 -23.09 0.31 -5.98
CA LYS A 436 -23.84 1.43 -5.44
C LYS A 436 -23.31 2.76 -5.96
N VAL A 437 -24.22 3.69 -6.21
CA VAL A 437 -23.91 5.12 -6.37
C VAL A 437 -24.66 5.83 -5.24
N GLY A 438 -23.93 6.22 -4.20
CA GLY A 438 -24.47 6.79 -2.97
C GLY A 438 -24.30 5.87 -1.77
N GLU A 439 -25.21 5.96 -0.81
CA GLU A 439 -25.14 5.18 0.43
C GLU A 439 -25.66 3.75 0.27
N ALA A 440 -25.05 2.80 0.97
CA ALA A 440 -25.42 1.39 0.94
C ALA A 440 -26.86 1.13 1.39
N THR A 441 -27.31 1.81 2.45
CA THR A 441 -28.66 1.70 3.00
C THR A 441 -29.73 2.11 1.97
N GLU A 442 -29.51 3.24 1.33
CA GLU A 442 -30.44 3.75 0.30
C GLU A 442 -30.45 2.87 -0.94
N THR A 443 -29.29 2.38 -1.35
CA THR A 443 -29.19 1.45 -2.49
C THR A 443 -29.92 0.14 -2.21
N ALA A 444 -29.85 -0.37 -0.98
CA ALA A 444 -30.59 -1.55 -0.56
C ALA A 444 -32.11 -1.37 -0.73
N LEU A 445 -32.63 -0.18 -0.46
CA LEU A 445 -34.04 0.14 -0.64
C LEU A 445 -34.44 0.17 -2.12
N ILE A 446 -33.60 0.70 -2.98
CA ILE A 446 -33.83 0.66 -4.45
C ILE A 446 -33.87 -0.79 -4.94
N VAL A 447 -32.95 -1.62 -4.50
CA VAL A 447 -32.92 -3.05 -4.85
C VAL A 447 -34.17 -3.76 -4.35
N LEU A 448 -34.64 -3.43 -3.14
CA LEU A 448 -35.91 -3.96 -2.62
C LEU A 448 -37.09 -3.58 -3.50
N ALA A 449 -37.19 -2.31 -3.91
CA ALA A 449 -38.30 -1.84 -4.78
C ALA A 449 -38.27 -2.54 -6.14
N GLU A 450 -37.11 -2.77 -6.71
CA GLU A 450 -36.97 -3.54 -7.97
C GLU A 450 -37.35 -5.01 -7.80
N LYS A 451 -37.03 -5.64 -6.68
CA LYS A 451 -37.42 -7.03 -6.37
C LYS A 451 -38.92 -7.17 -6.14
N LEU A 452 -39.50 -6.20 -5.44
CA LEU A 452 -40.98 -6.18 -5.20
C LEU A 452 -41.75 -6.01 -6.49
N ASN A 453 -41.26 -5.22 -7.43
CA ASN A 453 -41.92 -4.88 -8.68
C ASN A 453 -43.42 -4.58 -8.45
N PRO A 454 -43.77 -3.55 -7.66
CA PRO A 454 -45.13 -3.39 -7.15
C PRO A 454 -46.16 -3.08 -8.23
N PHE A 455 -45.73 -2.60 -9.40
CA PHE A 455 -46.59 -2.28 -10.53
C PHE A 455 -46.56 -3.31 -11.68
N SER A 456 -45.96 -4.47 -11.43
CA SER A 456 -45.86 -5.59 -12.37
C SER A 456 -45.30 -5.19 -13.75
N VAL A 457 -44.24 -4.38 -13.74
CA VAL A 457 -43.54 -3.99 -14.97
C VAL A 457 -42.86 -5.22 -15.59
N PRO A 458 -43.07 -5.50 -16.90
CA PRO A 458 -42.51 -6.69 -17.53
C PRO A 458 -40.97 -6.60 -17.60
N LYS A 459 -40.29 -7.64 -17.11
CA LYS A 459 -38.81 -7.73 -17.11
C LYS A 459 -38.26 -8.82 -18.04
N SER A 460 -39.10 -9.70 -18.55
CA SER A 460 -38.66 -10.93 -19.21
C SER A 460 -38.00 -10.75 -20.60
N ALA A 461 -38.17 -9.61 -21.24
CA ALA A 461 -37.59 -9.30 -22.54
C ALA A 461 -36.45 -8.28 -22.50
N LEU A 462 -36.03 -7.89 -21.29
CA LEU A 462 -35.03 -6.83 -21.09
C LEU A 462 -33.64 -7.42 -20.84
N ASP A 463 -32.61 -6.69 -21.27
CA ASP A 463 -31.26 -7.01 -20.93
C ASP A 463 -31.02 -6.84 -19.40
N ARG A 464 -29.92 -7.39 -18.90
CA ARG A 464 -29.56 -7.37 -17.47
C ARG A 464 -29.54 -5.95 -16.90
N ARG A 465 -28.98 -5.03 -17.65
CA ARG A 465 -28.79 -3.64 -17.22
C ARG A 465 -30.08 -2.85 -17.13
N THR A 466 -30.92 -2.96 -18.16
CA THR A 466 -32.22 -2.30 -18.20
C THR A 466 -33.19 -2.90 -17.19
N SER A 467 -33.19 -4.23 -17.04
CA SER A 467 -34.04 -4.95 -16.08
C SER A 467 -33.76 -4.50 -14.62
N ALA A 468 -32.55 -4.09 -14.31
CA ALA A 468 -32.18 -3.65 -12.96
C ALA A 468 -32.73 -2.28 -12.57
N ILE A 469 -33.12 -1.44 -13.52
CA ILE A 469 -33.57 -0.06 -13.27
C ILE A 469 -34.97 0.25 -13.76
N ILE A 470 -35.70 -0.73 -14.33
CA ILE A 470 -36.98 -0.48 -15.03
C ILE A 470 -38.08 0.01 -14.08
N VAL A 471 -38.16 -0.52 -12.86
CA VAL A 471 -39.20 -0.09 -11.89
C VAL A 471 -38.92 1.35 -11.45
N ARG A 472 -37.68 1.72 -11.29
CA ARG A 472 -37.29 3.10 -10.97
C ARG A 472 -37.66 4.06 -12.09
N GLN A 473 -37.42 3.70 -13.33
CA GLN A 473 -37.80 4.51 -14.50
C GLN A 473 -39.30 4.66 -14.60
N ASP A 474 -40.08 3.59 -14.40
CA ASP A 474 -41.53 3.65 -14.36
C ASP A 474 -42.06 4.55 -13.25
N MET A 475 -41.44 4.47 -12.06
CA MET A 475 -41.83 5.31 -10.91
C MET A 475 -41.54 6.79 -11.15
N GLU A 476 -40.43 7.11 -11.80
CA GLU A 476 -40.07 8.49 -12.17
C GLU A 476 -41.08 9.13 -13.16
N THR A 477 -41.77 8.33 -13.93
CA THR A 477 -42.88 8.80 -14.80
C THR A 477 -44.16 9.11 -14.04
N LYS A 478 -44.33 8.53 -12.84
CA LYS A 478 -45.54 8.69 -12.00
C LYS A 478 -45.42 9.78 -10.97
N TRP A 479 -44.19 9.98 -10.45
CA TRP A 479 -43.95 10.94 -9.38
C TRP A 479 -42.78 11.85 -9.76
N LYS A 480 -42.86 13.11 -9.31
CA LYS A 480 -41.80 14.11 -9.40
C LYS A 480 -41.37 14.51 -8.02
N LYS A 481 -40.06 14.34 -7.74
CA LYS A 481 -39.44 14.80 -6.52
C LYS A 481 -39.13 16.29 -6.66
N GLU A 482 -39.74 17.15 -5.86
CA GLU A 482 -39.47 18.59 -5.88
C GLU A 482 -38.27 18.98 -5.05
N PHE A 483 -38.15 18.45 -3.84
CA PHE A 483 -37.02 18.67 -2.95
C PHE A 483 -36.90 17.56 -1.90
N THR A 484 -35.78 17.52 -1.25
CA THR A 484 -35.45 16.57 -0.19
C THR A 484 -35.10 17.30 1.08
N LEU A 485 -35.71 16.93 2.22
CA LEU A 485 -35.25 17.28 3.55
C LEU A 485 -34.21 16.28 3.99
N GLU A 486 -32.96 16.66 3.97
CA GLU A 486 -31.86 15.78 4.20
C GLU A 486 -31.81 15.18 5.58
N PHE A 487 -31.11 14.05 5.71
CA PHE A 487 -30.92 13.39 6.99
C PHE A 487 -30.27 14.34 8.01
N SER A 488 -30.87 14.45 9.20
CA SER A 488 -30.26 15.14 10.33
C SER A 488 -30.17 14.20 11.54
N ARG A 489 -29.15 14.39 12.35
CA ARG A 489 -28.92 13.57 13.55
C ARG A 489 -29.98 13.79 14.61
N ASP A 490 -30.54 14.99 14.66
CA ASP A 490 -31.56 15.37 15.66
C ASP A 490 -32.86 14.62 15.46
N ARG A 491 -33.34 14.51 14.22
CA ARG A 491 -34.56 13.79 13.92
C ARG A 491 -34.35 12.35 13.44
N LYS A 492 -33.13 11.97 13.07
CA LYS A 492 -32.75 10.63 12.57
C LYS A 492 -33.62 10.12 11.43
N SER A 493 -34.01 11.01 10.54
CA SER A 493 -34.86 10.70 9.40
C SER A 493 -34.55 11.61 8.22
N MET A 494 -35.00 11.17 7.06
CA MET A 494 -34.92 11.88 5.79
C MET A 494 -36.31 11.85 5.14
N SER A 495 -36.67 12.91 4.44
CA SER A 495 -37.93 12.96 3.72
C SER A 495 -37.79 13.61 2.36
N SER A 496 -38.71 13.28 1.45
CA SER A 496 -38.76 13.83 0.09
C SER A 496 -40.18 14.30 -0.21
N TYR A 497 -40.29 15.53 -0.66
CA TYR A 497 -41.56 16.10 -1.12
C TYR A 497 -41.78 15.74 -2.58
N CYS A 498 -42.81 14.95 -2.87
CA CYS A 498 -43.10 14.44 -4.19
C CYS A 498 -44.51 14.80 -4.64
N VAL A 499 -44.66 15.18 -5.89
CA VAL A 499 -45.94 15.52 -6.51
C VAL A 499 -46.31 14.45 -7.55
N PRO A 500 -47.52 13.90 -7.54
CA PRO A 500 -47.91 12.93 -8.52
C PRO A 500 -48.09 13.56 -9.92
N LEU A 501 -47.48 12.99 -10.92
CA LEU A 501 -47.61 13.41 -12.31
C LEU A 501 -48.82 12.76 -13.01
N LYS A 502 -49.25 11.61 -12.50
CA LYS A 502 -50.41 10.87 -12.94
C LYS A 502 -51.28 10.50 -11.75
N SER A 503 -52.56 10.26 -11.97
CA SER A 503 -53.43 9.73 -10.92
C SER A 503 -52.91 8.36 -10.47
N THR A 504 -52.57 8.25 -9.17
CA THR A 504 -52.04 7.03 -8.57
C THR A 504 -53.02 6.47 -7.54
N ARG A 505 -52.82 5.22 -7.14
CA ARG A 505 -53.63 4.60 -6.07
C ARG A 505 -53.55 5.31 -4.73
N LEU A 506 -52.43 6.07 -4.53
CA LEU A 506 -52.18 6.84 -3.31
C LEU A 506 -52.87 8.22 -3.29
N GLY A 507 -53.55 8.59 -4.35
CA GLY A 507 -54.30 9.84 -4.50
C GLY A 507 -53.62 10.82 -5.47
N THR A 508 -54.21 12.04 -5.58
CA THR A 508 -53.77 13.07 -6.53
C THR A 508 -53.03 14.24 -5.88
N GLY A 509 -52.93 14.30 -4.53
CA GLY A 509 -52.24 15.35 -3.80
C GLY A 509 -50.75 15.07 -3.60
N PRO A 510 -49.97 16.12 -3.32
CA PRO A 510 -48.54 15.93 -2.99
C PRO A 510 -48.41 15.12 -1.71
N LYS A 511 -47.29 14.39 -1.61
CA LYS A 511 -46.94 13.51 -0.50
C LYS A 511 -45.51 13.82 0.01
N LEU A 512 -45.33 13.70 1.30
CA LEU A 512 -44.00 13.71 1.92
C LEU A 512 -43.67 12.28 2.33
N PHE A 513 -42.74 11.65 1.62
CA PHE A 513 -42.28 10.30 1.94
C PHE A 513 -41.13 10.39 2.94
N VAL A 514 -41.18 9.62 4.01
CA VAL A 514 -40.25 9.66 5.13
C VAL A 514 -39.65 8.29 5.38
N LYS A 515 -38.35 8.24 5.63
CA LYS A 515 -37.66 7.05 6.11
C LYS A 515 -36.72 7.46 7.26
N GLY A 516 -36.57 6.60 8.23
CA GLY A 516 -35.67 6.88 9.35
C GLY A 516 -35.69 5.83 10.44
N ALA A 517 -35.05 6.17 11.57
CA ALA A 517 -35.02 5.29 12.74
C ALA A 517 -36.42 5.01 13.26
N PRO A 518 -36.76 3.75 13.54
CA PRO A 518 -38.11 3.38 13.94
C PRO A 518 -38.66 4.16 15.14
N GLU A 519 -37.83 4.41 16.14
CA GLU A 519 -38.24 5.15 17.35
C GLU A 519 -38.66 6.58 17.03
N GLY A 520 -37.84 7.30 16.27
CA GLY A 520 -38.07 8.69 15.89
C GLY A 520 -39.24 8.86 14.94
N VAL A 521 -39.40 7.99 13.97
CA VAL A 521 -40.49 8.05 13.01
C VAL A 521 -41.84 7.70 13.65
N LEU A 522 -41.88 6.64 14.46
CA LEU A 522 -43.09 6.24 15.16
C LEU A 522 -43.59 7.29 16.15
N GLU A 523 -42.73 8.03 16.79
CA GLU A 523 -43.07 9.11 17.70
C GLU A 523 -43.92 10.20 16.99
N ARG A 524 -43.64 10.40 15.69
CA ARG A 524 -44.36 11.41 14.87
C ARG A 524 -45.53 10.80 14.08
N CYS A 525 -45.72 9.50 14.09
CA CYS A 525 -46.80 8.82 13.42
C CYS A 525 -48.10 8.94 14.23
N THR A 526 -49.18 9.31 13.57
CA THR A 526 -50.53 9.40 14.15
C THR A 526 -51.46 8.30 13.69
N HIS A 527 -51.18 7.71 12.55
CA HIS A 527 -51.98 6.69 11.91
C HIS A 527 -51.09 5.57 11.36
N ALA A 528 -51.71 4.43 11.02
CA ALA A 528 -51.10 3.33 10.34
C ALA A 528 -51.82 2.99 9.05
N ARG A 529 -51.09 2.54 8.03
CA ARG A 529 -51.66 2.14 6.76
C ARG A 529 -52.01 0.65 6.77
N ILE A 530 -53.25 0.35 6.46
CA ILE A 530 -53.74 -1.03 6.23
C ILE A 530 -54.37 -1.07 4.86
N GLY A 531 -53.73 -1.67 3.87
CA GLY A 531 -54.17 -1.61 2.49
C GLY A 531 -54.24 -0.15 2.01
N SER A 532 -55.43 0.31 1.64
CA SER A 532 -55.64 1.70 1.24
C SER A 532 -56.23 2.55 2.36
N THR A 533 -56.53 1.96 3.53
CA THR A 533 -57.16 2.63 4.67
C THR A 533 -56.15 3.13 5.69
N LYS A 534 -56.59 4.18 6.42
CA LYS A 534 -55.81 4.85 7.43
C LYS A 534 -56.46 4.64 8.81
N VAL A 535 -55.77 4.01 9.71
CA VAL A 535 -56.27 3.64 11.05
C VAL A 535 -55.51 4.39 12.12
N PRO A 536 -56.13 4.98 13.13
CA PRO A 536 -55.43 5.64 14.22
C PRO A 536 -54.46 4.68 14.96
N LEU A 537 -53.28 5.20 15.30
CA LEU A 537 -52.21 4.46 15.96
C LEU A 537 -52.15 4.88 17.43
N ASN A 538 -52.32 3.96 18.38
CA ASN A 538 -52.24 4.22 19.80
C ASN A 538 -50.87 3.76 20.35
N ALA A 539 -50.57 4.09 21.62
CA ALA A 539 -49.31 3.76 22.27
C ALA A 539 -49.04 2.26 22.33
N THR A 540 -50.05 1.42 22.51
CA THR A 540 -49.92 -0.04 22.54
C THR A 540 -49.47 -0.60 21.22
N LEU A 541 -50.01 -0.11 20.11
CA LEU A 541 -49.63 -0.50 18.75
C LEU A 541 -48.22 -0.04 18.42
N LYS A 542 -47.83 1.18 18.81
CA LYS A 542 -46.43 1.67 18.67
C LYS A 542 -45.44 0.78 19.41
N ASN A 543 -45.77 0.37 20.65
CA ASN A 543 -44.94 -0.56 21.41
C ASN A 543 -44.81 -1.93 20.77
N ARG A 544 -45.88 -2.47 20.16
CA ARG A 544 -45.82 -3.71 19.40
C ARG A 544 -44.91 -3.62 18.18
N ILE A 545 -44.96 -2.52 17.46
CA ILE A 545 -44.06 -2.26 16.33
C ILE A 545 -42.61 -2.22 16.80
N LEU A 546 -42.34 -1.49 17.89
CA LEU A 546 -41.01 -1.39 18.49
C LEU A 546 -40.49 -2.73 18.98
N ASP A 547 -41.33 -3.55 19.60
CA ASP A 547 -40.96 -4.89 20.08
C ASP A 547 -40.56 -5.81 18.93
N LEU A 548 -41.32 -5.81 17.84
CA LEU A 548 -40.97 -6.59 16.64
C LEU A 548 -39.70 -6.06 15.98
N THR A 549 -39.48 -4.77 15.95
CA THR A 549 -38.24 -4.15 15.48
C THR A 549 -37.03 -4.56 16.31
N ARG A 550 -37.20 -4.63 17.66
CA ARG A 550 -36.15 -5.13 18.55
C ARG A 550 -35.85 -6.59 18.33
N GLN A 551 -36.86 -7.42 18.07
CA GLN A 551 -36.65 -8.82 17.72
C GLN A 551 -35.81 -8.99 16.46
N TYR A 552 -36.02 -8.14 15.46
CA TYR A 552 -35.17 -8.12 14.25
C TYR A 552 -33.75 -7.67 14.54
N GLY A 553 -33.57 -6.66 15.42
CA GLY A 553 -32.25 -6.10 15.75
C GLY A 553 -31.42 -6.96 16.70
N THR A 554 -32.08 -7.77 17.55
CA THR A 554 -31.41 -8.60 18.56
C THR A 554 -31.39 -10.08 18.18
N GLY A 555 -32.06 -10.47 17.10
CA GLY A 555 -32.06 -11.84 16.60
C GLY A 555 -30.70 -12.27 16.07
N ARG A 556 -30.62 -13.52 15.65
CA ARG A 556 -29.38 -14.12 15.12
C ARG A 556 -28.79 -13.34 13.95
N ASP A 557 -29.63 -12.73 13.11
CA ASP A 557 -29.22 -12.00 11.91
C ASP A 557 -28.88 -10.54 12.20
N THR A 558 -29.22 -10.01 13.38
CA THR A 558 -28.93 -8.62 13.82
C THR A 558 -29.23 -7.59 12.74
N LEU A 559 -30.50 -7.54 12.30
CA LEU A 559 -30.94 -6.68 11.23
C LEU A 559 -30.95 -5.19 11.63
N ARG A 560 -30.50 -4.35 10.74
CA ARG A 560 -30.66 -2.90 10.86
C ARG A 560 -32.02 -2.49 10.30
N CYS A 561 -32.85 -1.84 11.13
CA CYS A 561 -34.22 -1.53 10.76
C CYS A 561 -34.42 -0.05 10.39
N LEU A 562 -35.22 0.21 9.37
CA LEU A 562 -35.73 1.51 8.99
C LEU A 562 -37.25 1.49 8.94
N ALA A 563 -37.88 2.48 9.53
CA ALA A 563 -39.31 2.71 9.39
C ALA A 563 -39.60 3.60 8.19
N LEU A 564 -40.64 3.23 7.45
CA LEU A 564 -41.14 3.99 6.30
C LEU A 564 -42.52 4.58 6.65
N ALA A 565 -42.71 5.85 6.34
CA ALA A 565 -43.94 6.57 6.61
C ALA A 565 -44.28 7.56 5.48
N THR A 566 -45.52 7.98 5.43
CA THR A 566 -46.01 8.96 4.45
C THR A 566 -46.84 10.06 5.16
N ALA A 567 -46.59 11.31 4.83
CA ALA A 567 -47.48 12.39 5.20
C ALA A 567 -48.45 12.66 4.01
N ASP A 568 -49.71 12.33 4.17
CA ASP A 568 -50.71 12.49 3.11
C ASP A 568 -51.06 13.95 2.81
N ASN A 569 -51.00 14.80 3.79
CA ASN A 569 -51.21 16.24 3.64
C ASN A 569 -50.04 17.01 4.22
N PRO A 570 -48.89 17.06 3.53
CA PRO A 570 -47.73 17.76 4.02
C PRO A 570 -47.93 19.27 4.02
N MET A 571 -47.12 19.98 4.82
CA MET A 571 -47.06 21.44 4.77
C MET A 571 -46.75 21.93 3.35
N LYS A 572 -47.31 23.04 2.92
CA LYS A 572 -46.99 23.56 1.59
C LYS A 572 -45.53 24.01 1.52
N PRO A 573 -44.85 23.79 0.35
CA PRO A 573 -43.48 24.17 0.17
C PRO A 573 -43.16 25.64 0.45
N GLU A 574 -44.13 26.50 0.22
CA GLU A 574 -44.03 27.95 0.45
C GLU A 574 -43.90 28.31 1.95
N GLU A 575 -44.43 27.46 2.82
CA GLU A 575 -44.42 27.61 4.27
C GLU A 575 -43.19 26.98 4.93
N MET A 576 -42.39 26.20 4.15
CA MET A 576 -41.20 25.55 4.64
C MET A 576 -39.95 26.42 4.44
N ASP A 577 -39.16 26.55 5.49
CA ASP A 577 -37.83 27.15 5.43
C ASP A 577 -36.78 26.06 5.16
N LEU A 578 -36.43 25.87 3.90
CA LEU A 578 -35.46 24.84 3.47
C LEU A 578 -34.00 25.17 3.83
N GLY A 579 -33.74 26.41 4.22
CA GLY A 579 -32.40 26.84 4.65
C GLY A 579 -32.09 26.51 6.11
N ASP A 580 -33.06 26.14 6.92
CA ASP A 580 -32.90 25.86 8.35
C ASP A 580 -33.26 24.41 8.66
N SER A 581 -32.25 23.54 8.79
CA SER A 581 -32.43 22.11 9.06
C SER A 581 -33.03 21.83 10.44
N THR A 582 -32.97 22.77 11.39
CA THR A 582 -33.53 22.58 12.73
C THR A 582 -35.04 22.56 12.72
N LYS A 583 -35.66 23.15 11.72
CA LYS A 583 -37.11 23.18 11.52
C LYS A 583 -37.69 21.97 10.80
N PHE A 584 -36.89 21.11 10.25
CA PHE A 584 -37.34 19.94 9.48
C PHE A 584 -38.17 18.99 10.35
N TYR A 585 -37.88 18.87 11.62
CA TYR A 585 -38.69 18.09 12.58
C TYR A 585 -40.15 18.50 12.59
N THR A 586 -40.45 19.78 12.51
CA THR A 586 -41.81 20.31 12.50
C THR A 586 -42.57 20.06 11.21
N TYR A 587 -41.90 19.81 10.13
CA TYR A 587 -42.47 19.51 8.81
C TYR A 587 -42.86 18.03 8.66
N GLU A 588 -42.18 17.14 9.37
CA GLU A 588 -42.41 15.70 9.37
C GLU A 588 -43.33 15.28 10.52
N VAL A 589 -44.54 15.80 10.54
CA VAL A 589 -45.57 15.50 11.54
C VAL A 589 -46.85 14.97 10.91
N GLY A 590 -47.68 14.27 11.69
CA GLY A 590 -48.91 13.69 11.22
C GLY A 590 -48.67 12.52 10.22
N LEU A 591 -47.59 11.78 10.44
CA LEU A 591 -47.17 10.69 9.55
C LEU A 591 -48.10 9.48 9.69
N THR A 592 -48.26 8.77 8.56
CA THR A 592 -48.92 7.49 8.51
C THR A 592 -47.87 6.39 8.41
N PHE A 593 -47.81 5.51 9.39
CA PHE A 593 -46.83 4.39 9.38
C PHE A 593 -47.22 3.39 8.25
N VAL A 594 -46.25 3.02 7.43
CA VAL A 594 -46.40 2.08 6.33
C VAL A 594 -45.80 0.71 6.65
N GLY A 595 -44.55 0.68 7.05
CA GLY A 595 -43.88 -0.55 7.38
C GLY A 595 -42.46 -0.34 7.88
N VAL A 596 -41.82 -1.46 8.24
CA VAL A 596 -40.41 -1.49 8.66
C VAL A 596 -39.67 -2.51 7.80
N VAL A 597 -38.49 -2.12 7.34
CA VAL A 597 -37.57 -2.97 6.60
C VAL A 597 -36.35 -3.31 7.44
N GLY A 598 -35.94 -4.56 7.44
CA GLY A 598 -34.73 -5.03 8.11
C GLY A 598 -33.63 -5.38 7.11
N MET A 599 -32.48 -4.73 7.26
CA MET A 599 -31.33 -4.89 6.38
C MET A 599 -30.23 -5.67 7.05
N LEU A 600 -29.54 -6.49 6.26
CA LEU A 600 -28.41 -7.30 6.69
C LEU A 600 -27.17 -6.92 5.89
N ASP A 601 -26.09 -6.72 6.59
CA ASP A 601 -24.75 -6.60 6.02
C ASP A 601 -23.91 -7.79 6.54
N PRO A 602 -23.80 -8.90 5.77
CA PRO A 602 -23.13 -10.11 6.24
C PRO A 602 -21.63 -9.92 6.29
N PRO A 603 -20.92 -10.59 7.26
CA PRO A 603 -19.48 -10.61 7.24
C PRO A 603 -18.94 -11.33 6.00
N ARG A 604 -17.77 -10.91 5.53
CA ARG A 604 -17.09 -11.53 4.39
C ARG A 604 -16.65 -12.95 4.77
N LYS A 605 -16.67 -13.86 3.80
CA LYS A 605 -16.33 -15.29 4.02
C LYS A 605 -14.92 -15.49 4.53
N GLU A 606 -13.98 -14.68 4.08
CA GLU A 606 -12.56 -14.83 4.38
C GLU A 606 -12.15 -14.24 5.75
N VAL A 607 -13.02 -13.45 6.37
CA VAL A 607 -12.68 -12.69 7.58
C VAL A 607 -12.37 -13.61 8.77
N PHE A 608 -13.13 -14.67 8.97
CA PHE A 608 -12.88 -15.61 10.07
C PHE A 608 -11.48 -16.20 9.99
N ASP A 609 -11.10 -16.72 8.83
CA ASP A 609 -9.77 -17.31 8.61
C ASP A 609 -8.67 -16.26 8.76
N SER A 610 -8.91 -15.05 8.28
CA SER A 610 -7.97 -13.93 8.37
C SER A 610 -7.72 -13.52 9.82
N ILE A 611 -8.74 -13.51 10.67
CA ILE A 611 -8.60 -13.20 12.09
C ILE A 611 -7.85 -14.32 12.83
N VAL A 612 -8.09 -15.57 12.47
CA VAL A 612 -7.32 -16.71 13.01
C VAL A 612 -5.85 -16.56 12.64
N ARG A 613 -5.55 -16.20 11.39
CA ARG A 613 -4.17 -15.95 10.93
C ARG A 613 -3.52 -14.78 11.69
N CYS A 614 -4.23 -13.69 11.89
CA CYS A 614 -3.74 -12.55 12.68
C CYS A 614 -3.40 -12.95 14.11
N ARG A 615 -4.26 -13.75 14.74
CA ARG A 615 -4.03 -14.24 16.11
C ARG A 615 -2.79 -15.12 16.18
N ALA A 616 -2.61 -16.03 15.23
CA ALA A 616 -1.41 -16.86 15.11
C ALA A 616 -0.16 -16.03 14.87
N ALA A 617 -0.28 -14.92 14.12
CA ALA A 617 0.81 -14.01 13.81
C ALA A 617 1.15 -13.03 14.94
N GLY A 618 0.47 -13.09 16.08
CA GLY A 618 0.67 -12.16 17.19
C GLY A 618 0.09 -10.76 16.95
N ILE A 619 -0.76 -10.62 15.96
CA ILE A 619 -1.43 -9.35 15.63
C ILE A 619 -2.77 -9.31 16.33
N ARG A 620 -3.00 -8.28 17.13
CA ARG A 620 -4.29 -8.03 17.76
C ARG A 620 -5.20 -7.27 16.81
N VAL A 621 -6.40 -7.77 16.62
CA VAL A 621 -7.43 -7.10 15.82
C VAL A 621 -8.38 -6.37 16.76
N ILE A 622 -8.53 -5.07 16.57
CA ILE A 622 -9.50 -4.22 17.27
C ILE A 622 -10.57 -3.83 16.27
N VAL A 623 -11.80 -4.21 16.57
CA VAL A 623 -12.95 -3.82 15.74
C VAL A 623 -13.49 -2.48 16.24
N ILE A 624 -13.67 -1.54 15.34
CA ILE A 624 -14.19 -0.22 15.63
C ILE A 624 -15.45 -0.02 14.80
N THR A 625 -16.55 0.36 15.44
CA THR A 625 -17.84 0.51 14.75
C THR A 625 -18.70 1.59 15.39
N GLY A 626 -19.56 2.21 14.57
CA GLY A 626 -20.62 3.09 15.03
C GLY A 626 -21.88 2.37 15.51
N ASP A 627 -21.95 1.04 15.36
CA ASP A 627 -23.08 0.23 15.82
C ASP A 627 -23.15 0.13 17.33
N ASN A 628 -24.29 -0.28 17.85
CA ASN A 628 -24.45 -0.49 19.29
C ASN A 628 -23.62 -1.68 19.76
N LYS A 629 -23.33 -1.70 21.06
CA LYS A 629 -22.46 -2.70 21.69
C LYS A 629 -22.95 -4.14 21.49
N SER A 630 -24.24 -4.38 21.61
CA SER A 630 -24.81 -5.73 21.47
C SER A 630 -24.66 -6.28 20.06
N THR A 631 -24.95 -5.49 19.06
CA THR A 631 -24.80 -5.85 17.64
C THR A 631 -23.34 -6.08 17.29
N ALA A 632 -22.47 -5.19 17.74
CA ALA A 632 -21.04 -5.30 17.49
C ALA A 632 -20.44 -6.56 18.14
N GLU A 633 -20.81 -6.87 19.39
CA GLU A 633 -20.36 -8.08 20.06
C GLU A 633 -20.84 -9.36 19.36
N ALA A 634 -22.09 -9.37 18.89
CA ALA A 634 -22.65 -10.50 18.16
C ALA A 634 -21.86 -10.79 16.87
N ILE A 635 -21.52 -9.76 16.12
CA ILE A 635 -20.70 -9.87 14.91
C ILE A 635 -19.27 -10.31 15.24
N CYS A 636 -18.68 -9.73 16.27
CA CYS A 636 -17.34 -10.12 16.74
C CYS A 636 -17.26 -11.59 17.13
N ARG A 637 -18.28 -12.13 17.77
CA ARG A 637 -18.37 -13.57 18.10
C ARG A 637 -18.46 -14.41 16.80
N ARG A 638 -19.23 -13.93 15.84
CA ARG A 638 -19.42 -14.63 14.57
C ARG A 638 -18.15 -14.68 13.70
N ILE A 639 -17.35 -13.61 13.71
CA ILE A 639 -16.11 -13.54 12.93
C ILE A 639 -14.88 -14.06 13.66
N GLY A 640 -15.00 -14.46 14.93
CA GLY A 640 -13.92 -15.06 15.70
C GLY A 640 -13.05 -14.10 16.51
N VAL A 641 -13.40 -12.81 16.59
CA VAL A 641 -12.71 -11.84 17.48
C VAL A 641 -12.92 -12.24 18.95
N PHE A 642 -14.12 -12.64 19.29
CA PHE A 642 -14.44 -13.24 20.58
C PHE A 642 -14.86 -14.70 20.41
N GLY A 643 -14.61 -15.52 21.42
CA GLY A 643 -15.18 -16.87 21.49
C GLY A 643 -16.71 -16.83 21.66
N GLU A 644 -17.40 -17.88 21.29
CA GLU A 644 -18.88 -17.92 21.35
C GLU A 644 -19.43 -17.67 22.75
N GLU A 645 -18.73 -18.13 23.80
CA GLU A 645 -19.10 -17.98 25.21
C GLU A 645 -18.09 -17.10 25.99
N GLU A 646 -17.21 -16.37 25.31
CA GLU A 646 -16.20 -15.55 25.96
C GLU A 646 -16.85 -14.35 26.68
N ASP A 647 -16.41 -14.11 27.93
CA ASP A 647 -16.79 -12.89 28.65
C ASP A 647 -16.11 -11.67 28.06
N THR A 648 -16.88 -10.71 27.56
CA THR A 648 -16.41 -9.49 26.93
C THR A 648 -16.10 -8.37 27.91
N THR A 649 -16.30 -8.58 29.22
CA THR A 649 -16.03 -7.58 30.26
C THR A 649 -14.55 -7.17 30.26
N GLY A 650 -14.27 -5.88 30.10
CA GLY A 650 -12.92 -5.35 30.01
C GLY A 650 -12.25 -5.51 28.64
N LYS A 651 -12.95 -6.09 27.66
CA LYS A 651 -12.46 -6.28 26.26
C LYS A 651 -13.32 -5.58 25.23
N SER A 652 -14.49 -5.09 25.62
CA SER A 652 -15.44 -4.39 24.77
C SER A 652 -15.89 -3.12 25.48
N TYR A 653 -15.79 -1.99 24.80
CA TYR A 653 -16.16 -0.68 25.31
C TYR A 653 -17.04 0.05 24.31
N SER A 654 -18.03 0.78 24.82
CA SER A 654 -18.68 1.81 24.01
C SER A 654 -17.84 3.11 24.06
N GLY A 655 -18.03 3.99 23.09
CA GLY A 655 -17.33 5.29 23.10
C GLY A 655 -17.57 6.08 24.37
N ARG A 656 -18.80 6.02 24.90
CA ARG A 656 -19.18 6.69 26.15
C ARG A 656 -18.52 6.05 27.37
N GLU A 657 -18.50 4.72 27.45
CA GLU A 657 -17.81 4.00 28.54
C GLU A 657 -16.32 4.32 28.52
N PHE A 658 -15.72 4.41 27.34
CA PHE A 658 -14.32 4.76 27.19
C PHE A 658 -14.03 6.19 27.64
N ASP A 659 -14.88 7.15 27.30
CA ASP A 659 -14.73 8.56 27.71
C ASP A 659 -14.89 8.76 29.22
N ASP A 660 -15.72 7.95 29.88
CA ASP A 660 -15.96 8.02 31.32
C ASP A 660 -14.79 7.42 32.15
N LEU A 661 -13.86 6.71 31.51
CA LEU A 661 -12.69 6.16 32.19
C LEU A 661 -11.65 7.25 32.48
N PRO A 662 -10.94 7.19 33.63
CA PRO A 662 -9.75 8.02 33.84
C PRO A 662 -8.69 7.79 32.78
N VAL A 663 -7.86 8.78 32.49
CA VAL A 663 -6.83 8.72 31.43
C VAL A 663 -5.89 7.51 31.58
N SER A 664 -5.50 7.16 32.83
CA SER A 664 -4.67 5.99 33.11
C SER A 664 -5.37 4.67 32.78
N GLU A 665 -6.68 4.59 33.03
CA GLU A 665 -7.49 3.41 32.72
C GLU A 665 -7.82 3.33 31.24
N GLN A 666 -7.94 4.45 30.53
CA GLN A 666 -8.12 4.48 29.07
C GLN A 666 -6.95 3.81 28.34
N LYS A 667 -5.73 4.07 28.79
CA LYS A 667 -4.52 3.41 28.25
C LYS A 667 -4.55 1.92 28.49
N SER A 668 -4.91 1.47 29.69
CA SER A 668 -5.07 0.04 30.03
C SER A 668 -6.21 -0.61 29.23
N ALA A 669 -7.30 0.13 28.99
CA ALA A 669 -8.40 -0.33 28.16
C ALA A 669 -7.95 -0.55 26.71
N CYS A 670 -7.21 0.37 26.11
CA CYS A 670 -6.65 0.21 24.77
C CYS A 670 -5.68 -0.97 24.67
N ALA A 671 -4.99 -1.32 25.76
CA ALA A 671 -4.09 -2.48 25.78
C ALA A 671 -4.84 -3.82 25.73
N ARG A 672 -6.09 -3.89 26.22
CA ARG A 672 -6.86 -5.13 26.33
C ARG A 672 -8.07 -5.21 25.39
N ALA A 673 -8.60 -4.08 24.94
CA ALA A 673 -9.81 -4.05 24.16
C ALA A 673 -9.65 -4.70 22.78
N ARG A 674 -10.70 -5.37 22.34
CA ARG A 674 -10.82 -5.93 20.98
C ARG A 674 -12.00 -5.34 20.22
N LEU A 675 -12.84 -4.58 20.89
CA LEU A 675 -14.03 -3.94 20.30
C LEU A 675 -14.28 -2.57 20.93
N PHE A 676 -14.47 -1.59 20.05
CA PHE A 676 -15.03 -0.28 20.43
C PHE A 676 -16.29 -0.05 19.62
N SER A 677 -17.41 0.14 20.31
CA SER A 677 -18.72 0.37 19.71
C SER A 677 -19.15 1.84 19.90
N ARG A 678 -20.04 2.32 19.06
CA ARG A 678 -20.54 3.71 19.08
C ARG A 678 -19.41 4.74 19.14
N VAL A 679 -18.40 4.53 18.30
CA VAL A 679 -17.19 5.33 18.26
C VAL A 679 -17.37 6.52 17.33
N GLU A 680 -17.00 7.70 17.79
CA GLU A 680 -16.87 8.90 16.97
C GLU A 680 -15.45 8.99 16.40
N PRO A 681 -15.22 9.76 15.33
CA PRO A 681 -13.88 9.88 14.74
C PRO A 681 -12.79 10.35 15.70
N ALA A 682 -13.14 11.18 16.68
CA ALA A 682 -12.21 11.63 17.72
C ALA A 682 -11.70 10.46 18.59
N HIS A 683 -12.52 9.45 18.81
CA HIS A 683 -12.12 8.24 19.54
C HIS A 683 -11.05 7.44 18.79
N LYS A 684 -11.15 7.34 17.46
CA LYS A 684 -10.14 6.68 16.64
C LYS A 684 -8.75 7.31 16.81
N SER A 685 -8.68 8.63 16.80
CA SER A 685 -7.45 9.36 17.03
C SER A 685 -6.87 9.10 18.42
N LYS A 686 -7.71 9.08 19.46
CA LYS A 686 -7.28 8.74 20.83
C LYS A 686 -6.76 7.32 20.95
N ILE A 687 -7.44 6.36 20.34
CA ILE A 687 -7.03 4.95 20.34
C ILE A 687 -5.64 4.82 19.70
N VAL A 688 -5.42 5.47 18.55
CA VAL A 688 -4.13 5.48 17.87
C VAL A 688 -3.04 6.08 18.77
N GLU A 689 -3.30 7.20 19.41
CA GLU A 689 -2.36 7.86 20.33
C GLU A 689 -1.96 6.95 21.51
N TYR A 690 -2.94 6.28 22.12
CA TYR A 690 -2.67 5.34 23.21
C TYR A 690 -1.86 4.13 22.75
N LEU A 691 -2.18 3.57 21.58
CA LEU A 691 -1.42 2.45 21.00
C LEU A 691 0.02 2.87 20.68
N GLN A 692 0.24 4.06 20.16
CA GLN A 692 1.58 4.59 19.90
C GLN A 692 2.36 4.81 21.20
N SER A 693 1.70 5.27 22.27
CA SER A 693 2.34 5.43 23.58
C SER A 693 2.80 4.12 24.20
N MET A 694 2.21 2.98 23.78
CA MET A 694 2.60 1.63 24.18
C MET A 694 3.61 0.98 23.22
N ASN A 695 4.19 1.76 22.31
CA ASN A 695 5.10 1.28 21.26
C ASN A 695 4.50 0.20 20.33
N GLU A 696 3.19 0.24 20.14
CA GLU A 696 2.50 -0.61 19.17
C GLU A 696 2.48 0.03 17.80
N ILE A 697 2.68 -0.77 16.76
CA ILE A 697 2.56 -0.33 15.38
C ILE A 697 1.14 -0.63 14.92
N SER A 698 0.35 0.41 14.74
CA SER A 698 -1.06 0.29 14.42
C SER A 698 -1.36 0.54 12.95
N ALA A 699 -2.23 -0.28 12.40
CA ALA A 699 -2.91 -0.04 11.13
C ALA A 699 -4.34 0.40 11.44
N MET A 700 -4.78 1.51 10.89
CA MET A 700 -6.12 2.05 11.10
C MET A 700 -6.86 2.14 9.78
N THR A 701 -8.07 1.60 9.73
CA THR A 701 -8.94 1.72 8.56
C THR A 701 -9.88 2.90 8.67
N GLY A 702 -10.28 3.45 7.55
CA GLY A 702 -11.26 4.52 7.49
C GLY A 702 -11.75 4.74 6.07
N ASP A 703 -12.97 5.23 5.92
CA ASP A 703 -13.61 5.46 4.63
C ASP A 703 -14.22 6.86 4.48
N GLY A 704 -14.35 7.61 5.57
CA GLY A 704 -14.99 8.90 5.60
C GLY A 704 -14.05 10.08 5.79
N VAL A 705 -14.56 11.28 5.50
CA VAL A 705 -13.82 12.54 5.68
C VAL A 705 -13.33 12.71 7.12
N ASN A 706 -14.17 12.32 8.07
CA ASN A 706 -13.89 12.47 9.50
C ASN A 706 -12.81 11.49 10.01
N ASP A 707 -12.52 10.44 9.25
CA ASP A 707 -11.49 9.45 9.59
C ASP A 707 -10.07 9.89 9.20
N ALA A 708 -9.95 10.92 8.36
CA ALA A 708 -8.66 11.38 7.84
C ALA A 708 -7.62 11.71 8.94
N PRO A 709 -7.95 12.39 10.03
CA PRO A 709 -6.98 12.65 11.10
C PRO A 709 -6.43 11.37 11.74
N ALA A 710 -7.28 10.37 11.97
CA ALA A 710 -6.86 9.09 12.53
C ALA A 710 -5.97 8.30 11.54
N LEU A 711 -6.31 8.34 10.25
CA LEU A 711 -5.51 7.71 9.20
C LEU A 711 -4.10 8.31 9.10
N LYS A 712 -3.99 9.62 9.23
CA LYS A 712 -2.68 10.30 9.24
C LYS A 712 -1.84 9.98 10.47
N LYS A 713 -2.48 9.86 11.64
CA LYS A 713 -1.78 9.57 12.90
C LYS A 713 -1.29 8.14 12.99
N ALA A 714 -2.01 7.18 12.45
CA ALA A 714 -1.61 5.78 12.44
C ALA A 714 -0.30 5.59 11.66
N GLU A 715 0.50 4.65 12.05
CA GLU A 715 1.70 4.26 11.30
C GLU A 715 1.34 3.82 9.89
N ILE A 716 0.20 3.14 9.76
CA ILE A 716 -0.39 2.81 8.47
C ILE A 716 -1.86 3.16 8.47
N GLY A 717 -2.22 4.22 7.77
CA GLY A 717 -3.60 4.53 7.46
C GLY A 717 -4.06 3.70 6.27
N ILE A 718 -5.22 3.09 6.36
CA ILE A 718 -5.79 2.25 5.32
C ILE A 718 -7.14 2.83 4.91
N ALA A 719 -7.26 3.27 3.67
CA ALA A 719 -8.51 3.74 3.11
C ALA A 719 -9.20 2.65 2.30
N MET A 720 -10.52 2.70 2.27
CA MET A 720 -11.32 1.83 1.40
C MET A 720 -11.29 2.34 -0.04
N GLY A 721 -11.31 1.45 -1.01
CA GLY A 721 -11.41 1.82 -2.42
C GLY A 721 -12.73 2.53 -2.74
N SER A 722 -13.79 2.19 -2.04
CA SER A 722 -15.10 2.85 -2.10
C SER A 722 -15.20 4.09 -1.19
N GLY A 723 -14.15 4.39 -0.42
CA GLY A 723 -14.12 5.52 0.48
C GLY A 723 -13.98 6.87 -0.21
N THR A 724 -14.02 7.94 0.58
CA THR A 724 -13.89 9.30 0.06
C THR A 724 -12.48 9.60 -0.41
N ALA A 725 -12.33 10.55 -1.31
CA ALA A 725 -11.03 11.01 -1.80
C ALA A 725 -10.16 11.58 -0.67
N VAL A 726 -10.77 12.19 0.34
CA VAL A 726 -10.07 12.71 1.52
C VAL A 726 -9.44 11.60 2.34
N ALA A 727 -10.19 10.52 2.60
CA ALA A 727 -9.68 9.35 3.30
C ALA A 727 -8.52 8.70 2.53
N LYS A 728 -8.68 8.53 1.22
CA LYS A 728 -7.62 7.99 0.35
C LYS A 728 -6.36 8.85 0.36
N SER A 729 -6.50 10.18 0.35
CA SER A 729 -5.36 11.11 0.40
C SER A 729 -4.59 11.05 1.71
N ALA A 730 -5.28 10.77 2.82
CA ALA A 730 -4.69 10.69 4.14
C ALA A 730 -4.05 9.32 4.43
N ALA A 731 -4.38 8.30 3.66
CA ALA A 731 -3.95 6.93 3.88
C ALA A 731 -2.66 6.59 3.13
N GLU A 732 -1.85 5.72 3.70
CA GLU A 732 -0.67 5.14 3.06
C GLU A 732 -1.02 3.93 2.18
N MET A 733 -2.13 3.28 2.44
CA MET A 733 -2.61 2.12 1.68
C MET A 733 -4.09 2.26 1.35
N VAL A 734 -4.48 1.81 0.17
CA VAL A 734 -5.88 1.77 -0.28
C VAL A 734 -6.24 0.33 -0.63
N LEU A 735 -7.38 -0.14 -0.13
CA LEU A 735 -7.92 -1.46 -0.46
C LEU A 735 -8.84 -1.36 -1.67
N ALA A 736 -8.45 -1.91 -2.80
CA ALA A 736 -9.27 -1.88 -4.02
C ALA A 736 -10.57 -2.70 -3.88
N ASP A 737 -10.53 -3.78 -3.11
CA ASP A 737 -11.65 -4.69 -2.86
C ASP A 737 -12.36 -4.49 -1.52
N ASP A 738 -11.94 -3.52 -0.71
CA ASP A 738 -12.46 -3.21 0.62
C ASP A 738 -12.42 -4.39 1.63
N ASN A 739 -11.65 -5.42 1.38
CA ASN A 739 -11.66 -6.66 2.12
C ASN A 739 -10.58 -6.69 3.22
N PHE A 740 -10.97 -7.06 4.44
CA PHE A 740 -10.04 -7.23 5.56
C PHE A 740 -8.95 -8.29 5.28
N SER A 741 -9.29 -9.36 4.56
CA SER A 741 -8.30 -10.39 4.21
C SER A 741 -7.15 -9.83 3.37
N THR A 742 -7.40 -8.77 2.59
CA THR A 742 -6.38 -8.05 1.82
C THR A 742 -5.38 -7.35 2.73
N ILE A 743 -5.81 -6.80 3.87
CA ILE A 743 -4.92 -6.21 4.87
C ILE A 743 -3.98 -7.28 5.42
N VAL A 744 -4.51 -8.44 5.78
CA VAL A 744 -3.72 -9.56 6.30
C VAL A 744 -2.73 -10.07 5.26
N SER A 745 -3.15 -10.19 4.01
CA SER A 745 -2.26 -10.56 2.90
C SER A 745 -1.16 -9.52 2.68
N ALA A 746 -1.46 -8.23 2.81
CA ALA A 746 -0.48 -7.16 2.70
C ALA A 746 0.55 -7.22 3.84
N VAL A 747 0.13 -7.51 5.05
CA VAL A 747 1.05 -7.71 6.19
C VAL A 747 1.97 -8.92 5.95
N GLU A 748 1.42 -10.02 5.45
CA GLU A 748 2.19 -11.21 5.08
C GLU A 748 3.24 -10.88 4.01
N GLU A 749 2.85 -10.18 2.95
CA GLU A 749 3.76 -9.74 1.90
C GLU A 749 4.82 -8.77 2.43
N GLY A 750 4.44 -7.84 3.30
CA GLY A 750 5.39 -6.93 3.95
C GLY A 750 6.43 -7.67 4.78
N ARG A 751 6.03 -8.69 5.52
CA ARG A 751 6.93 -9.57 6.26
C ARG A 751 7.86 -10.36 5.33
N ALA A 752 7.30 -10.91 4.24
CA ALA A 752 8.07 -11.66 3.25
C ALA A 752 9.10 -10.78 2.55
N ILE A 753 8.72 -9.60 2.12
CA ILE A 753 9.60 -8.63 1.46
C ILE A 753 10.74 -8.23 2.40
N TYR A 754 10.43 -7.92 3.65
CA TYR A 754 11.46 -7.55 4.62
C TYR A 754 12.42 -8.70 4.90
N ASN A 755 11.94 -9.94 5.03
CA ASN A 755 12.78 -11.11 5.20
C ASN A 755 13.69 -11.34 3.99
N ASN A 756 13.17 -11.20 2.78
CA ASN A 756 13.94 -11.33 1.55
C ASN A 756 15.02 -10.25 1.46
N MET A 757 14.69 -9.01 1.81
CA MET A 757 15.67 -7.93 1.86
C MET A 757 16.76 -8.21 2.89
N LYS A 758 16.41 -8.69 4.07
CA LYS A 758 17.40 -9.11 5.05
C LYS A 758 18.32 -10.19 4.49
N GLN A 759 17.77 -11.19 3.81
CA GLN A 759 18.54 -12.32 3.28
C GLN A 759 19.58 -11.83 2.28
N PHE A 760 19.20 -11.05 1.28
CA PHE A 760 20.19 -10.61 0.29
C PHE A 760 21.16 -9.55 0.84
N ILE A 761 20.73 -8.68 1.73
CA ILE A 761 21.64 -7.73 2.41
C ILE A 761 22.70 -8.49 3.20
N ARG A 762 22.28 -9.47 3.97
CA ARG A 762 23.19 -10.32 4.77
C ARG A 762 24.13 -11.12 3.89
N TYR A 763 23.62 -11.68 2.79
CA TYR A 763 24.43 -12.37 1.80
C TYR A 763 25.55 -11.47 1.24
N LEU A 764 25.20 -10.26 0.81
CA LEU A 764 26.17 -9.29 0.27
C LEU A 764 27.18 -8.85 1.33
N ILE A 765 26.73 -8.59 2.55
CA ILE A 765 27.63 -8.22 3.64
C ILE A 765 28.61 -9.36 3.98
N SER A 766 28.13 -10.59 4.06
CA SER A 766 29.00 -11.74 4.35
C SER A 766 30.01 -11.99 3.23
N SER A 767 29.62 -11.79 1.98
CA SER A 767 30.51 -11.83 0.83
C SER A 767 31.61 -10.77 0.93
N ASN A 768 31.24 -9.53 1.21
CA ASN A 768 32.21 -8.44 1.36
C ASN A 768 33.19 -8.68 2.53
N ILE A 769 32.68 -9.20 3.64
CA ILE A 769 33.54 -9.59 4.78
C ILE A 769 34.53 -10.67 4.36
N GLY A 770 34.10 -11.66 3.62
CA GLY A 770 34.98 -12.72 3.11
C GLY A 770 36.11 -12.18 2.22
N GLU A 771 35.77 -11.26 1.33
CA GLU A 771 36.74 -10.60 0.44
C GLU A 771 37.75 -9.75 1.22
N VAL A 772 37.28 -8.95 2.16
CA VAL A 772 38.14 -8.12 3.02
C VAL A 772 39.09 -9.00 3.85
N VAL A 773 38.59 -10.10 4.43
CA VAL A 773 39.41 -11.05 5.18
C VAL A 773 40.44 -11.69 4.28
N SER A 774 40.10 -12.05 3.05
CA SER A 774 41.07 -12.62 2.07
C SER A 774 42.23 -11.67 1.82
N ILE A 775 41.95 -10.41 1.54
CA ILE A 775 42.96 -9.41 1.21
C ILE A 775 43.81 -9.10 2.47
N PHE A 776 43.17 -8.97 3.61
CA PHE A 776 43.85 -8.72 4.88
C PHE A 776 44.81 -9.86 5.23
N LEU A 777 44.36 -11.12 5.11
CA LEU A 777 45.23 -12.27 5.38
C LEU A 777 46.40 -12.36 4.37
N THR A 778 46.17 -12.07 3.11
CA THR A 778 47.20 -12.01 2.10
C THR A 778 48.27 -10.99 2.46
N ALA A 779 47.85 -9.78 2.84
CA ALA A 779 48.78 -8.71 3.23
C ALA A 779 49.50 -9.02 4.54
N ALA A 780 48.79 -9.51 5.56
CA ALA A 780 49.34 -9.77 6.90
C ALA A 780 50.33 -10.94 6.90
N LEU A 781 50.06 -11.99 6.11
CA LEU A 781 50.95 -13.15 6.01
C LEU A 781 52.10 -12.96 5.00
N GLY A 782 52.06 -11.89 4.22
CA GLY A 782 53.09 -11.62 3.20
C GLY A 782 52.95 -12.54 1.97
N LEU A 783 51.79 -13.16 1.71
CA LEU A 783 51.57 -14.03 0.58
C LEU A 783 51.45 -13.22 -0.73
N PRO A 784 51.72 -13.86 -1.89
CA PRO A 784 51.41 -13.25 -3.17
C PRO A 784 49.93 -12.90 -3.29
N GLU A 785 49.59 -11.84 -4.03
CA GLU A 785 48.21 -11.40 -4.22
C GLU A 785 47.30 -12.53 -4.64
N ALA A 786 46.27 -12.84 -3.86
CA ALA A 786 45.29 -13.86 -4.18
C ALA A 786 44.16 -13.31 -5.06
N LEU A 787 43.82 -12.07 -4.93
CA LEU A 787 42.74 -11.41 -5.67
C LEU A 787 43.18 -9.99 -6.06
N ILE A 788 42.81 -9.58 -7.27
CA ILE A 788 43.07 -8.22 -7.78
C ILE A 788 41.75 -7.44 -7.88
N PRO A 789 41.79 -6.10 -7.95
CA PRO A 789 40.58 -5.27 -7.97
C PRO A 789 39.57 -5.61 -9.10
N VAL A 790 40.05 -5.95 -10.27
CA VAL A 790 39.21 -6.37 -11.41
C VAL A 790 38.39 -7.63 -11.09
N GLN A 791 39.00 -8.60 -10.44
CA GLN A 791 38.35 -9.85 -10.04
C GLN A 791 37.29 -9.57 -8.97
N LEU A 792 37.61 -8.72 -8.00
CA LEU A 792 36.68 -8.32 -6.95
C LEU A 792 35.49 -7.56 -7.51
N LEU A 793 35.71 -6.67 -8.45
CA LEU A 793 34.63 -5.98 -9.16
C LEU A 793 33.70 -6.98 -9.84
N TRP A 794 34.27 -7.93 -10.58
CA TRP A 794 33.49 -8.95 -11.27
C TRP A 794 32.64 -9.77 -10.31
N VAL A 795 33.21 -10.18 -9.18
CA VAL A 795 32.48 -10.92 -8.15
C VAL A 795 31.34 -10.08 -7.58
N ASN A 796 31.61 -8.84 -7.19
CA ASN A 796 30.60 -7.99 -6.55
C ASN A 796 29.46 -7.60 -7.49
N LEU A 797 29.76 -7.27 -8.73
CA LEU A 797 28.74 -6.84 -9.69
C LEU A 797 27.97 -7.99 -10.31
N VAL A 798 28.66 -9.02 -10.80
CA VAL A 798 28.07 -10.07 -11.61
C VAL A 798 27.83 -11.33 -10.81
N THR A 799 28.84 -11.87 -10.19
CA THR A 799 28.75 -13.18 -9.52
C THR A 799 27.84 -13.13 -8.30
N ASP A 800 27.95 -12.11 -7.47
CA ASP A 800 27.11 -11.95 -6.27
C ASP A 800 25.81 -11.19 -6.55
N GLY A 801 25.82 -10.30 -7.54
CA GLY A 801 24.66 -9.49 -7.89
C GLY A 801 23.48 -10.28 -8.40
N LEU A 802 23.72 -11.31 -9.21
CA LEU A 802 22.67 -12.16 -9.75
C LEU A 802 21.97 -12.99 -8.68
N PRO A 803 22.67 -13.74 -7.79
CA PRO A 803 22.02 -14.44 -6.68
C PRO A 803 21.34 -13.50 -5.67
N ALA A 804 21.92 -12.37 -5.37
CA ALA A 804 21.30 -11.37 -4.47
C ALA A 804 19.95 -10.90 -5.01
N THR A 805 19.88 -10.59 -6.29
CA THR A 805 18.61 -10.22 -6.95
C THR A 805 17.62 -11.38 -6.91
N ALA A 806 18.08 -12.61 -7.15
CA ALA A 806 17.22 -13.79 -7.09
C ALA A 806 16.70 -14.10 -5.69
N LEU A 807 17.43 -13.79 -4.63
CA LEU A 807 16.97 -13.93 -3.24
C LEU A 807 15.78 -13.00 -2.92
N GLY A 808 15.65 -11.89 -3.64
CA GLY A 808 14.48 -11.02 -3.56
C GLY A 808 13.16 -11.68 -3.99
N PHE A 809 13.23 -12.79 -4.70
CA PHE A 809 12.08 -13.58 -5.16
C PHE A 809 11.82 -14.84 -4.32
N ASN A 810 12.44 -14.97 -3.16
CA ASN A 810 12.18 -16.10 -2.27
C ASN A 810 10.70 -16.21 -1.92
N PRO A 811 10.14 -17.44 -1.91
CA PRO A 811 8.81 -17.62 -1.34
C PRO A 811 8.82 -17.28 0.15
N PRO A 812 7.69 -16.79 0.71
CA PRO A 812 7.62 -16.55 2.14
C PRO A 812 7.88 -17.84 2.92
N ASP A 813 8.52 -17.74 4.07
CA ASP A 813 8.68 -18.87 5.00
C ASP A 813 7.29 -19.39 5.40
N LEU A 814 7.16 -20.70 5.53
CA LEU A 814 5.89 -21.36 5.86
C LEU A 814 5.31 -20.88 7.20
N ASP A 815 6.14 -20.43 8.11
CA ASP A 815 5.80 -19.97 9.44
C ASP A 815 5.80 -18.43 9.59
N ILE A 816 5.80 -17.69 8.49
CA ILE A 816 5.90 -16.23 8.52
C ILE A 816 4.75 -15.57 9.29
N MET A 817 3.55 -16.15 9.22
CA MET A 817 2.37 -15.71 9.94
C MET A 817 2.15 -16.45 11.27
N GLU A 818 3.10 -17.20 11.74
CA GLU A 818 3.09 -17.89 13.04
C GLU A 818 4.02 -17.24 14.06
N LYS A 819 4.81 -16.25 13.63
CA LYS A 819 5.77 -15.52 14.45
C LYS A 819 5.18 -14.19 14.92
N PRO A 820 5.57 -13.69 16.11
CA PRO A 820 5.17 -12.35 16.52
C PRO A 820 5.77 -11.29 15.59
N PRO A 821 5.16 -10.09 15.50
CA PRO A 821 5.69 -9.03 14.67
C PRO A 821 7.06 -8.58 15.18
N ARG A 822 7.96 -8.22 14.26
CA ARG A 822 9.26 -7.65 14.61
C ARG A 822 9.08 -6.27 15.22
N LYS A 823 10.02 -5.87 16.06
CA LYS A 823 10.07 -4.50 16.58
C LYS A 823 10.60 -3.55 15.50
N SER A 824 10.03 -2.36 15.40
CA SER A 824 10.43 -1.36 14.39
C SER A 824 11.84 -0.83 14.58
N ASP A 825 12.37 -0.90 15.79
CA ASP A 825 13.73 -0.49 16.15
C ASP A 825 14.75 -1.62 16.09
N GLU A 826 14.34 -2.83 15.70
CA GLU A 826 15.24 -3.97 15.54
C GLU A 826 16.28 -3.70 14.45
N GLY A 827 17.55 -3.84 14.78
CA GLY A 827 18.65 -3.70 13.85
C GLY A 827 18.65 -4.83 12.81
N LEU A 828 19.19 -4.55 11.63
CA LEU A 828 19.36 -5.54 10.56
C LEU A 828 20.27 -6.69 10.99
N ILE A 829 21.27 -6.40 11.80
CA ILE A 829 22.29 -7.33 12.26
C ILE A 829 22.26 -7.38 13.77
N SER A 830 21.87 -8.53 14.33
CA SER A 830 21.98 -8.81 15.76
C SER A 830 23.40 -9.25 16.11
N GLY A 831 23.72 -9.28 17.40
CA GLY A 831 25.03 -9.76 17.86
C GLY A 831 25.34 -11.20 17.42
N TRP A 832 24.33 -12.10 17.45
CA TRP A 832 24.46 -13.45 16.93
C TRP A 832 24.70 -13.50 15.43
N LEU A 833 24.00 -12.71 14.65
CA LEU A 833 24.17 -12.62 13.20
C LEU A 833 25.52 -12.05 12.82
N PHE A 834 25.98 -11.05 13.54
CA PHE A 834 27.34 -10.52 13.37
C PHE A 834 28.40 -11.59 13.59
N PHE A 835 28.29 -12.36 14.66
CA PHE A 835 29.18 -13.51 14.94
C PHE A 835 29.11 -14.53 13.80
N ARG A 836 27.94 -14.88 13.36
CA ARG A 836 27.73 -15.83 12.26
C ARG A 836 28.37 -15.35 10.96
N TYR A 837 28.21 -14.08 10.61
CA TYR A 837 28.84 -13.54 9.40
C TYR A 837 30.35 -13.43 9.51
N MET A 838 30.85 -13.10 10.66
CA MET A 838 32.29 -13.10 10.92
C MET A 838 32.89 -14.51 10.81
N ALA A 839 32.19 -15.51 11.31
CA ALA A 839 32.64 -16.91 11.19
C ALA A 839 32.64 -17.37 9.72
N ILE A 840 31.54 -17.11 9.00
CA ILE A 840 31.45 -17.46 7.58
C ILE A 840 32.44 -16.68 6.74
N GLY A 841 32.55 -15.37 6.94
CA GLY A 841 33.48 -14.50 6.24
C GLY A 841 34.93 -14.87 6.53
N GLY A 842 35.24 -15.21 7.76
CA GLY A 842 36.57 -15.74 8.14
C GLY A 842 36.91 -17.05 7.41
N TYR A 843 35.96 -17.96 7.34
CA TYR A 843 36.13 -19.19 6.59
C TYR A 843 36.32 -18.95 5.09
N VAL A 844 35.50 -18.08 4.51
CA VAL A 844 35.60 -17.72 3.07
C VAL A 844 36.97 -17.12 2.77
N GLY A 845 37.44 -16.19 3.60
CA GLY A 845 38.75 -15.58 3.47
C GLY A 845 39.89 -16.56 3.61
N ALA A 846 39.83 -17.40 4.61
CA ALA A 846 40.85 -18.43 4.86
C ALA A 846 40.88 -19.48 3.74
N ALA A 847 39.73 -19.93 3.25
CA ALA A 847 39.63 -20.88 2.14
C ALA A 847 40.17 -20.30 0.82
N THR A 848 39.87 -19.06 0.53
CA THR A 848 40.35 -18.36 -0.65
C THR A 848 41.85 -18.23 -0.67
N VAL A 849 42.43 -17.74 0.42
CA VAL A 849 43.87 -17.63 0.58
C VAL A 849 44.54 -18.99 0.63
N GLY A 850 43.90 -19.97 1.29
CA GLY A 850 44.40 -21.32 1.39
C GLY A 850 44.47 -22.05 0.03
N ALA A 851 43.51 -21.79 -0.86
CA ALA A 851 43.53 -22.34 -2.20
C ALA A 851 44.69 -21.81 -3.04
N ALA A 852 44.98 -20.51 -2.94
CA ALA A 852 46.17 -19.93 -3.60
C ALA A 852 47.47 -20.52 -3.05
N ALA A 853 47.58 -20.59 -1.71
CA ALA A 853 48.76 -21.18 -1.07
C ALA A 853 48.93 -22.66 -1.36
N TRP A 854 47.79 -23.42 -1.47
CA TRP A 854 47.82 -24.83 -1.81
C TRP A 854 48.51 -25.07 -3.18
N TRP A 855 48.17 -24.25 -4.18
CA TRP A 855 48.81 -24.39 -5.50
C TRP A 855 50.32 -24.19 -5.43
N PHE A 856 50.80 -23.21 -4.67
CA PHE A 856 52.24 -22.97 -4.50
C PHE A 856 52.94 -24.08 -3.73
N MET A 857 52.29 -24.66 -2.71
CA MET A 857 52.94 -25.55 -1.75
C MET A 857 52.69 -27.03 -2.00
N PHE A 858 51.51 -27.41 -2.42
CA PHE A 858 51.05 -28.78 -2.39
C PHE A 858 50.56 -29.31 -3.75
N SER A 859 50.34 -28.46 -4.75
CA SER A 859 49.89 -28.93 -6.06
C SER A 859 50.98 -29.72 -6.79
N PRO A 860 50.63 -30.91 -7.34
CA PRO A 860 51.62 -31.70 -8.14
C PRO A 860 52.13 -30.95 -9.38
N GLU A 861 51.29 -30.06 -9.92
CA GLU A 861 51.62 -29.22 -11.09
C GLU A 861 52.25 -27.89 -10.72
N GLY A 862 52.28 -27.54 -9.44
CA GLY A 862 52.86 -26.32 -8.93
C GLY A 862 54.33 -26.49 -8.54
N PRO A 863 54.97 -25.39 -8.08
CA PRO A 863 56.39 -25.37 -7.76
C PRO A 863 56.75 -26.09 -6.46
N GLN A 864 55.76 -26.49 -5.64
CA GLN A 864 55.95 -27.13 -4.34
C GLN A 864 56.94 -26.39 -3.41
N LEU A 865 56.67 -25.11 -3.22
CA LEU A 865 57.47 -24.22 -2.37
C LEU A 865 57.21 -24.45 -0.88
N THR A 866 58.19 -24.06 -0.04
CA THR A 866 58.01 -24.08 1.40
C THR A 866 57.21 -22.86 1.84
N TYR A 867 56.63 -22.89 3.07
CA TYR A 867 55.91 -21.77 3.64
C TYR A 867 56.78 -20.49 3.71
N TYR A 868 58.03 -20.60 4.07
CA TYR A 868 58.95 -19.47 4.13
C TYR A 868 59.14 -18.85 2.74
N GLN A 869 59.31 -19.68 1.71
CA GLN A 869 59.52 -19.20 0.33
C GLN A 869 58.27 -18.44 -0.18
N VAL A 870 57.08 -18.89 0.15
CA VAL A 870 55.80 -18.26 -0.28
C VAL A 870 55.62 -16.95 0.47
N THR A 871 55.81 -16.90 1.79
CA THR A 871 55.57 -15.70 2.63
C THR A 871 56.62 -14.61 2.39
N HIS A 872 57.81 -14.96 1.90
CA HIS A 872 58.93 -14.04 1.61
C HIS A 872 59.17 -13.89 0.11
N HIS A 873 58.16 -14.09 -0.73
CA HIS A 873 58.27 -14.06 -2.18
C HIS A 873 58.88 -12.78 -2.76
N LEU A 874 58.73 -11.63 -2.06
CA LEU A 874 59.31 -10.36 -2.47
C LEU A 874 60.83 -10.34 -2.41
N GLN A 875 61.43 -11.26 -1.67
CA GLN A 875 62.87 -11.40 -1.53
C GLN A 875 63.49 -12.36 -2.58
N CYS A 876 62.71 -13.01 -3.39
CA CYS A 876 63.15 -13.98 -4.36
C CYS A 876 64.17 -13.41 -5.38
N ILE A 877 63.94 -12.21 -5.87
CA ILE A 877 64.84 -11.53 -6.85
C ILE A 877 66.18 -11.20 -6.25
N GLY A 878 66.28 -10.99 -4.91
CA GLY A 878 67.53 -10.67 -4.21
C GLY A 878 68.46 -11.85 -3.95
N GLY A 879 68.05 -13.09 -4.26
CA GLY A 879 68.89 -14.27 -4.26
C GLY A 879 69.43 -14.68 -2.91
N GLY A 880 68.61 -15.11 -1.95
CA GLY A 880 69.04 -15.74 -0.70
C GLY A 880 69.30 -17.24 -0.83
N PRO A 881 69.95 -17.86 0.14
CA PRO A 881 70.23 -19.31 0.11
C PRO A 881 68.93 -20.15 0.15
N GLU A 882 67.83 -19.54 0.62
CA GLU A 882 66.52 -20.18 0.73
C GLU A 882 65.76 -20.24 -0.61
N PHE A 883 66.19 -19.42 -1.58
CA PHE A 883 65.54 -19.37 -2.91
C PHE A 883 66.37 -20.07 -4.01
N LYS A 884 67.33 -20.90 -3.66
CA LYS A 884 68.12 -21.65 -4.62
C LYS A 884 67.25 -22.64 -5.41
N GLY A 885 67.29 -22.57 -6.74
CA GLY A 885 66.55 -23.41 -7.61
C GLY A 885 65.06 -23.02 -7.78
N VAL A 886 64.64 -21.90 -7.30
CA VAL A 886 63.26 -21.36 -7.44
C VAL A 886 63.26 -20.36 -8.58
N ASP A 887 62.33 -20.56 -9.52
CA ASP A 887 62.03 -19.60 -10.58
C ASP A 887 61.11 -18.51 -10.05
N CYS A 888 61.60 -17.27 -9.98
CA CYS A 888 60.79 -16.16 -9.45
C CYS A 888 59.58 -15.79 -10.29
N HIS A 889 59.50 -16.25 -11.56
CA HIS A 889 58.35 -16.05 -12.41
C HIS A 889 57.12 -16.88 -11.97
N VAL A 890 57.30 -17.88 -11.14
CA VAL A 890 56.22 -18.66 -10.53
C VAL A 890 55.24 -17.80 -9.71
N PHE A 891 55.72 -16.74 -9.07
CA PHE A 891 54.87 -15.84 -8.30
C PHE A 891 53.97 -14.94 -9.16
N HIS A 892 54.19 -14.90 -10.46
CA HIS A 892 53.36 -14.18 -11.42
C HIS A 892 52.44 -15.13 -12.24
N ASP A 893 52.42 -16.42 -11.92
CA ASP A 893 51.55 -17.39 -12.56
C ASP A 893 50.06 -17.11 -12.23
N PRO A 894 49.17 -17.09 -13.19
CA PRO A 894 47.73 -16.82 -12.92
C PRO A 894 47.00 -18.01 -12.25
N HIS A 895 47.56 -19.19 -12.13
CA HIS A 895 46.92 -20.36 -11.50
C HIS A 895 46.52 -20.14 -10.04
N PRO A 896 47.36 -19.60 -9.15
CA PRO A 896 46.95 -19.35 -7.75
C PRO A 896 45.79 -18.38 -7.63
N MET A 897 45.82 -17.31 -8.43
CA MET A 897 44.74 -16.31 -8.46
C MET A 897 43.45 -16.93 -8.99
N THR A 898 43.55 -17.78 -10.00
CA THR A 898 42.38 -18.49 -10.55
C THR A 898 41.79 -19.47 -9.53
N MET A 899 42.65 -20.18 -8.79
CA MET A 899 42.24 -21.07 -7.70
C MET A 899 41.51 -20.28 -6.63
N ALA A 900 42.06 -19.15 -6.19
CA ALA A 900 41.45 -18.28 -5.18
C ALA A 900 40.08 -17.71 -5.65
N LEU A 901 40.03 -17.21 -6.87
CA LEU A 901 38.83 -16.70 -7.47
C LEU A 901 37.73 -17.76 -7.61
N SER A 902 38.10 -18.94 -8.07
CA SER A 902 37.20 -20.09 -8.27
C SER A 902 36.65 -20.58 -6.93
N VAL A 903 37.45 -20.64 -5.88
CA VAL A 903 37.00 -20.96 -4.52
C VAL A 903 36.04 -19.89 -4.01
N LEU A 904 36.37 -18.63 -4.19
CA LEU A 904 35.50 -17.52 -3.77
C LEU A 904 34.14 -17.60 -4.47
N VAL A 905 34.13 -17.73 -5.78
CA VAL A 905 32.88 -17.84 -6.57
C VAL A 905 32.04 -19.03 -6.14
N THR A 906 32.66 -20.20 -5.97
CA THR A 906 31.96 -21.43 -5.57
C THR A 906 31.37 -21.28 -4.16
N ILE A 907 32.13 -20.75 -3.21
CA ILE A 907 31.66 -20.50 -1.86
C ILE A 907 30.50 -19.50 -1.87
N GLU A 908 30.61 -18.44 -2.67
CA GLU A 908 29.56 -17.44 -2.77
C GLU A 908 28.25 -18.03 -3.31
N MET A 909 28.32 -18.92 -4.29
CA MET A 909 27.14 -19.63 -4.78
C MET A 909 26.53 -20.55 -3.71
N LEU A 910 27.35 -21.29 -3.00
CA LEU A 910 26.89 -22.16 -1.91
C LEU A 910 26.32 -21.33 -0.74
N ASN A 911 26.91 -20.20 -0.44
CA ASN A 911 26.40 -19.28 0.58
C ASN A 911 25.09 -18.62 0.18
N ALA A 912 24.87 -18.36 -1.10
CA ALA A 912 23.57 -17.91 -1.60
C ALA A 912 22.48 -18.97 -1.35
N MET A 913 22.79 -20.26 -1.51
CA MET A 913 21.89 -21.33 -1.11
C MET A 913 21.62 -21.32 0.39
N ASN A 914 22.64 -21.10 1.20
CA ASN A 914 22.50 -21.00 2.66
C ASN A 914 21.63 -19.82 3.10
N SER A 915 21.56 -18.77 2.28
CA SER A 915 20.80 -17.56 2.56
C SER A 915 19.32 -17.65 2.19
N LEU A 916 18.84 -18.79 1.71
CA LEU A 916 17.42 -19.02 1.41
C LEU A 916 16.52 -18.85 2.63
N SER A 917 16.99 -19.22 3.80
CA SER A 917 16.29 -19.02 5.06
C SER A 917 17.28 -18.61 6.16
N GLU A 918 16.79 -17.84 7.12
CA GLU A 918 17.61 -17.41 8.26
C GLU A 918 18.02 -18.58 9.16
N ASN A 919 17.07 -19.44 9.52
CA ASN A 919 17.28 -20.50 10.51
C ASN A 919 16.83 -21.89 10.06
N GLN A 920 16.16 -22.00 8.92
CA GLN A 920 15.68 -23.28 8.38
C GLN A 920 16.80 -24.00 7.63
N SER A 921 16.88 -25.33 7.84
CA SER A 921 17.83 -26.16 7.12
C SER A 921 17.53 -26.22 5.63
N LEU A 922 18.55 -26.42 4.79
CA LEU A 922 18.39 -26.69 3.35
C LEU A 922 17.55 -27.93 3.05
N ILE A 923 17.37 -28.84 4.02
CA ILE A 923 16.49 -30.00 3.90
C ILE A 923 15.01 -29.57 3.93
N THR A 924 14.68 -28.61 4.79
CA THR A 924 13.31 -28.05 4.92
C THR A 924 12.98 -26.99 3.87
N MET A 925 13.98 -26.20 3.48
CA MET A 925 13.87 -25.26 2.37
C MET A 925 14.90 -25.60 1.29
N PRO A 926 14.58 -26.50 0.37
CA PRO A 926 15.53 -26.92 -0.67
C PRO A 926 15.79 -25.78 -1.68
N PRO A 927 16.96 -25.80 -2.34
CA PRO A 927 17.33 -24.75 -3.30
C PRO A 927 16.33 -24.59 -4.47
N TRP A 928 15.65 -25.66 -4.84
CA TRP A 928 14.64 -25.63 -5.92
C TRP A 928 13.32 -24.94 -5.54
N SER A 929 13.16 -24.53 -4.30
CA SER A 929 12.03 -23.68 -3.89
C SER A 929 12.11 -22.28 -4.52
N ASN A 930 13.31 -21.83 -4.89
CA ASN A 930 13.55 -20.60 -5.63
C ASN A 930 14.28 -20.91 -6.93
N LEU A 931 13.54 -21.11 -8.01
CA LEU A 931 14.10 -21.43 -9.33
C LEU A 931 14.95 -20.28 -9.89
N TRP A 932 14.63 -19.04 -9.54
CA TRP A 932 15.43 -17.89 -9.93
C TRP A 932 16.84 -17.93 -9.33
N LEU A 933 16.96 -18.41 -8.10
CA LEU A 933 18.26 -18.58 -7.46
C LEU A 933 19.10 -19.62 -8.19
N ILE A 934 18.53 -20.77 -8.52
CA ILE A 934 19.22 -21.83 -9.26
C ILE A 934 19.66 -21.31 -10.64
N ALA A 935 18.78 -20.61 -11.34
CA ALA A 935 19.10 -20.02 -12.64
C ALA A 935 20.23 -18.98 -12.52
N SER A 936 20.20 -18.14 -11.49
CA SER A 936 21.25 -17.16 -11.22
C SER A 936 22.59 -17.79 -10.89
N MET A 937 22.58 -18.83 -10.08
CA MET A 937 23.78 -19.59 -9.76
C MET A 937 24.39 -20.25 -11.00
N ALA A 938 23.56 -20.90 -11.82
CA ALA A 938 23.97 -21.50 -13.06
C ALA A 938 24.58 -20.48 -14.04
N LEU A 939 23.94 -19.32 -14.16
CA LEU A 939 24.44 -18.22 -14.99
C LEU A 939 25.76 -17.66 -14.45
N SER A 940 25.90 -17.50 -13.15
CA SER A 940 27.14 -17.02 -12.53
C SER A 940 28.30 -17.98 -12.77
N PHE A 941 28.11 -19.29 -12.62
CA PHE A 941 29.12 -20.28 -12.96
C PHE A 941 29.45 -20.29 -14.44
N THR A 942 28.46 -20.19 -15.31
CA THR A 942 28.67 -20.11 -16.76
C THR A 942 29.53 -18.90 -17.11
N LEU A 943 29.24 -17.76 -16.55
CA LEU A 943 30.04 -16.53 -16.76
C LEU A 943 31.46 -16.69 -16.20
N HIS A 944 31.62 -17.36 -15.08
CA HIS A 944 32.93 -17.67 -14.53
C HIS A 944 33.74 -18.54 -15.48
N PHE A 945 33.17 -19.61 -16.03
CA PHE A 945 33.83 -20.44 -17.05
C PHE A 945 34.15 -19.62 -18.30
N VAL A 946 33.26 -18.72 -18.72
CA VAL A 946 33.51 -17.85 -19.88
C VAL A 946 34.74 -16.98 -19.67
N ILE A 947 34.91 -16.34 -18.49
CA ILE A 947 36.12 -15.54 -18.23
C ILE A 947 37.38 -16.38 -18.13
N LEU A 948 37.29 -17.63 -17.73
CA LEU A 948 38.46 -18.52 -17.65
C LEU A 948 38.92 -18.99 -19.02
N HIS A 949 38.00 -19.24 -19.95
CA HIS A 949 38.29 -19.89 -21.22
C HIS A 949 38.42 -18.97 -22.44
N ILE A 950 37.82 -17.79 -22.40
CA ILE A 950 37.97 -16.82 -23.49
C ILE A 950 39.27 -16.06 -23.30
N GLU A 951 40.17 -16.11 -24.27
CA GLU A 951 41.54 -15.58 -24.18
C GLU A 951 41.59 -14.08 -23.84
N ILE A 952 40.78 -13.25 -24.45
CA ILE A 952 40.72 -11.80 -24.19
C ILE A 952 40.31 -11.54 -22.74
N LEU A 953 39.27 -12.23 -22.28
CA LEU A 953 38.74 -12.06 -20.91
C LEU A 953 39.71 -12.65 -19.89
N SER A 954 40.32 -13.79 -20.15
CA SER A 954 41.29 -14.37 -19.24
C SER A 954 42.54 -13.50 -19.07
N THR A 955 42.94 -12.80 -20.11
CA THR A 955 44.05 -11.82 -20.03
C THR A 955 43.68 -10.61 -19.20
N VAL A 956 42.46 -10.07 -19.38
CA VAL A 956 41.99 -8.89 -18.62
C VAL A 956 41.83 -9.22 -17.14
N PHE A 957 41.27 -10.38 -16.82
CA PHE A 957 41.04 -10.78 -15.43
C PHE A 957 42.27 -11.48 -14.80
N GLN A 958 43.32 -11.71 -15.56
CA GLN A 958 44.54 -12.40 -15.13
C GLN A 958 44.24 -13.80 -14.55
N VAL A 959 43.46 -14.57 -15.25
CA VAL A 959 43.05 -15.91 -14.89
C VAL A 959 43.43 -16.91 -16.00
N THR A 960 43.40 -18.18 -15.69
CA THR A 960 43.72 -19.27 -16.62
C THR A 960 42.74 -20.42 -16.42
N PRO A 961 42.44 -21.23 -17.42
CA PRO A 961 41.65 -22.45 -17.25
C PRO A 961 42.24 -23.40 -16.21
N LEU A 962 41.43 -24.04 -15.42
CA LEU A 962 41.82 -25.04 -14.43
C LEU A 962 41.54 -26.45 -14.96
N ASN A 963 42.39 -27.40 -14.56
CA ASN A 963 42.18 -28.80 -14.88
C ASN A 963 41.21 -29.49 -13.89
N GLY A 964 40.85 -30.74 -14.13
CA GLY A 964 39.91 -31.48 -13.29
C GLY A 964 40.35 -31.66 -11.85
N ASP A 965 41.62 -31.87 -11.59
CA ASP A 965 42.15 -32.04 -10.22
C ASP A 965 42.12 -30.75 -9.44
N GLU A 966 42.38 -29.62 -10.09
CA GLU A 966 42.28 -28.28 -9.50
C GLU A 966 40.83 -27.95 -9.16
N TRP A 967 39.88 -28.31 -10.03
CA TRP A 967 38.46 -28.13 -9.74
C TRP A 967 37.98 -29.00 -8.56
N ILE A 968 38.49 -30.24 -8.45
CA ILE A 968 38.20 -31.11 -7.30
C ILE A 968 38.68 -30.44 -6.00
N THR A 969 39.87 -29.87 -6.02
CA THR A 969 40.42 -29.13 -4.88
C THR A 969 39.59 -27.89 -4.55
N VAL A 970 39.11 -27.13 -5.54
CA VAL A 970 38.19 -26.01 -5.37
C VAL A 970 36.94 -26.48 -4.68
N MET A 971 36.35 -27.58 -5.08
CA MET A 971 35.17 -28.13 -4.46
C MET A 971 35.41 -28.57 -3.01
N LYS A 972 36.56 -29.16 -2.71
CA LYS A 972 36.96 -29.54 -1.35
C LYS A 972 37.11 -28.35 -0.40
N PHE A 973 37.60 -27.21 -0.89
CA PHE A 973 37.64 -25.97 -0.10
C PHE A 973 36.29 -25.31 0.09
N SER A 974 35.38 -25.46 -0.86
CA SER A 974 34.10 -24.73 -0.92
C SER A 974 32.98 -25.42 -0.18
N ILE A 975 32.84 -26.76 -0.28
CA ILE A 975 31.72 -27.51 0.31
C ILE A 975 31.59 -27.34 1.82
N PRO A 976 32.65 -27.26 2.64
CA PRO A 976 32.54 -27.12 4.08
C PRO A 976 31.77 -25.88 4.53
N VAL A 977 31.60 -24.84 3.70
CA VAL A 977 30.79 -23.65 4.06
C VAL A 977 29.34 -24.03 4.30
N VAL A 978 28.80 -24.98 3.57
CA VAL A 978 27.44 -25.46 3.75
C VAL A 978 27.28 -26.14 5.11
N LEU A 979 28.26 -26.99 5.49
CA LEU A 979 28.26 -27.64 6.79
C LEU A 979 28.39 -26.67 7.94
N LEU A 980 29.26 -25.67 7.80
CA LEU A 980 29.45 -24.61 8.77
C LEU A 980 28.16 -23.82 8.99
N ASP A 981 27.49 -23.44 7.91
CA ASP A 981 26.24 -22.67 8.00
C ASP A 981 25.09 -23.52 8.58
N GLU A 982 24.99 -24.79 8.21
CA GLU A 982 24.02 -25.72 8.79
C GLU A 982 24.24 -25.88 10.31
N THR A 983 25.47 -25.96 10.75
CA THR A 983 25.83 -26.02 12.17
C THR A 983 25.42 -24.73 12.88
N LEU A 984 25.66 -23.58 12.30
CA LEU A 984 25.29 -22.28 12.86
C LEU A 984 23.78 -22.11 12.90
N LYS A 985 23.05 -22.53 11.87
CA LYS A 985 21.58 -22.55 11.84
C LYS A 985 20.98 -23.46 12.91
N PHE A 986 21.57 -24.63 13.09
CA PHE A 986 21.15 -25.57 14.15
C PHE A 986 21.36 -24.99 15.54
N THR A 987 22.50 -24.34 15.79
CA THR A 987 22.78 -23.66 17.04
C THR A 987 21.79 -22.49 17.26
N ALA A 988 21.48 -21.71 16.22
CA ALA A 988 20.50 -20.63 16.30
C ALA A 988 19.11 -21.16 16.64
N ARG A 989 18.69 -22.26 16.05
CA ARG A 989 17.39 -22.90 16.36
C ARG A 989 17.32 -23.36 17.79
N LYS A 990 18.40 -23.96 18.35
CA LYS A 990 18.47 -24.35 19.76
C LYS A 990 18.40 -23.18 20.71
N ILE A 991 19.06 -22.08 20.40
CA ILE A 991 19.02 -20.86 21.23
C ILE A 991 17.65 -20.23 21.23
N THR A 992 16.95 -20.21 20.07
CA THR A 992 15.58 -19.65 19.98
C THR A 992 14.53 -20.54 20.62
N ASP A 993 14.69 -21.87 20.58
CA ASP A 993 13.76 -22.82 21.20
C ASP A 993 13.89 -22.86 22.73
N VAL A 994 15.01 -22.45 23.30
CA VAL A 994 15.28 -22.41 24.75
C VAL A 994 14.79 -21.10 25.38
N GLY A 995 14.43 -20.08 24.57
CA GLY A 995 13.75 -18.89 25.07
C GLY A 995 12.39 -19.25 25.67
N PRO A 996 12.03 -18.74 26.87
CA PRO A 996 10.72 -19.04 27.43
C PRO A 996 9.66 -18.50 26.48
N VAL A 997 8.91 -19.41 25.87
CA VAL A 997 7.62 -19.08 25.30
C VAL A 997 6.74 -18.73 26.48
N VAL A 998 6.73 -17.48 26.88
CA VAL A 998 5.79 -16.96 27.83
C VAL A 998 4.43 -16.99 27.15
N ASN A 999 3.77 -18.09 27.28
CA ASN A 999 2.37 -18.27 26.97
C ASN A 999 1.52 -17.50 27.98
N GLU A 1000 1.67 -16.18 28.02
CA GLU A 1000 0.79 -15.28 28.75
C GLU A 1000 0.12 -14.31 27.80
N ARG A 1001 -0.59 -14.82 26.85
CA ARG A 1001 -1.66 -14.09 26.15
C ARG A 1001 -2.82 -15.04 25.83
N LYS A 1002 -3.38 -15.63 26.89
CA LYS A 1002 -4.74 -16.18 26.81
C LYS A 1002 -5.75 -15.05 26.89
#